data_d0a81e6393f80d6f6b2ebda035c479ad
#
_entry.id   d0a81e6393f80d6f6b2ebda035c479ad
#
_cell.length_a   1.000
_cell.length_b   1.000
_cell.length_c   1.000
_cell.angle_alpha   90.00
_cell.angle_beta   90.00
_cell.angle_gamma   90.00
#
_symmetry.space_group_name_H-M   'P 1'
#
loop_
_entity.id
_entity.type
_entity.pdbx_description
1 polymer ?
#
loop_
_entity_poly.entity_id
_entity_poly.type
_entity_poly.pdbx_seq_one_letter_code
_entity_poly.pdbx_strand_id
1 'polypeptide(L)'
;TLDVENTVTHRGGKLHLDPFEADNKLVMVGCLTDGNEETLFRDTFDGVQEILDEATVLIGHNIVHDLLWLWECGFKYDGAVFDTMLVEYVLQCGNKQPLSLEACANRYELATKKQDTMKEYFKNKVPIDEIPKQELADYLTADLKATQELSDVLYKKLNTKEYSGLMNTVLLTNRVAVTLARIYQNGFTVDVAKLNEVRDEFEKEKAETEKRLTKQVTKLMGDTPINLNSPEQMSWVIYSRKPRDKVEWANTFSPYMDTKEYKKQVKEKSDIVYKTDAQQCAGCLGGGQVRKVRKNGVPFINTNRCDACNGSGYHFVPSTLVAGLKFSAPTAKWISANGFTVNKTNLLTLQGIARKNELHDAVSFLTDLQRLSALDTYLSSFVEGIITHTKPDGKLHVRLLQHRTATGRFSGADPNMQNMPRGGTFPVKKVFVSRWDGGKVLEADFAQLEFRVSAYLSQDGVAIEEVTTGFDVHSYTSKVITDAGQPTSRQDAKAHTFAPLYGATGFGRTKAEAEYYTHFTEKYQGIKSWHGRLAKEVISTGKITTPSGRQFVFPDVRRNAFGKVSHFTQIKNYPVQSFATADIVPLILIQIENELSILKSCIVNSVHDSIVIDVHPDEIQKVIHVIKIVNSSMIRLIETEFNIKFNVPLLLESKIGDNWLDTKDVI
;
A
#
# COMPACT_ATOMS: atom_id res chain seq x y z
N THR A 1 -17.58 27.34 3.14
CA THR A 1 -16.38 26.73 2.52
C THR A 1 -15.14 27.28 3.18
N LEU A 2 -14.13 26.44 3.40
CA LEU A 2 -12.87 26.80 4.06
C LEU A 2 -11.69 26.23 3.27
N ASP A 3 -10.58 26.98 3.24
CA ASP A 3 -9.29 26.55 2.73
C ASP A 3 -8.16 27.28 3.48
N VAL A 4 -6.99 26.64 3.64
CA VAL A 4 -5.85 27.20 4.34
C VAL A 4 -4.59 27.19 3.49
N GLU A 5 -3.75 28.22 3.65
CA GLU A 5 -2.42 28.30 3.06
C GLU A 5 -1.35 28.27 4.15
N ASN A 6 -0.34 27.45 3.96
CA ASN A 6 0.74 27.22 4.91
C ASN A 6 2.11 27.16 4.24
N THR A 7 3.15 27.44 5.00
CA THR A 7 4.53 27.21 4.54
C THR A 7 4.84 25.71 4.45
N VAL A 8 5.87 25.35 3.70
CA VAL A 8 6.25 23.97 3.42
C VAL A 8 7.73 23.76 3.71
N THR A 9 8.05 22.61 4.32
CA THR A 9 9.43 22.19 4.55
C THR A 9 9.89 21.20 3.49
N HIS A 10 11.07 21.43 2.95
CA HIS A 10 11.73 20.53 2.00
C HIS A 10 12.74 19.64 2.73
N ARG A 11 12.44 18.35 2.90
CA ARG A 11 13.34 17.39 3.56
C ARG A 11 13.38 16.07 2.81
N GLY A 12 14.57 15.49 2.63
CA GLY A 12 14.72 14.19 1.95
C GLY A 12 14.21 14.17 0.51
N GLY A 13 14.20 15.33 -0.19
CA GLY A 13 13.68 15.47 -1.55
C GLY A 13 12.16 15.46 -1.65
N LYS A 14 11.46 15.54 -0.53
CA LYS A 14 9.99 15.59 -0.43
C LYS A 14 9.53 16.91 0.19
N LEU A 15 8.28 17.27 -0.13
CA LEU A 15 7.53 18.36 0.48
C LEU A 15 6.76 17.84 1.71
N HIS A 16 6.93 18.52 2.83
CA HIS A 16 6.19 18.28 4.07
C HIS A 16 5.27 19.49 4.31
N LEU A 17 3.97 19.25 4.23
CA LEU A 17 2.92 20.29 4.28
C LEU A 17 2.23 20.35 5.64
N ASP A 18 2.51 19.41 6.53
CA ASP A 18 1.81 19.25 7.80
C ASP A 18 2.32 20.22 8.88
N PRO A 19 1.50 20.51 9.90
CA PRO A 19 1.86 21.45 10.97
C PRO A 19 2.91 20.91 11.97
N PHE A 20 3.31 19.64 11.86
CA PHE A 20 4.26 19.00 12.79
C PHE A 20 5.73 19.22 12.40
N GLU A 21 6.00 19.84 11.26
CA GLU A 21 7.34 20.35 10.92
C GLU A 21 7.57 21.68 11.62
N ALA A 22 8.73 21.80 12.33
CA ALA A 22 9.01 22.96 13.18
C ALA A 22 9.01 24.32 12.44
N ASP A 23 9.38 24.30 11.13
CA ASP A 23 9.48 25.49 10.32
C ASP A 23 8.19 25.84 9.56
N ASN A 24 7.18 24.94 9.60
CA ASN A 24 5.91 25.19 8.97
C ASN A 24 5.01 26.09 9.82
N LYS A 25 4.30 26.99 9.18
CA LYS A 25 3.34 27.91 9.82
C LYS A 25 2.13 28.15 8.94
N LEU A 26 0.99 28.40 9.58
CA LEU A 26 -0.22 28.86 8.91
C LEU A 26 0.02 30.29 8.38
N VAL A 27 -0.32 30.55 7.13
CA VAL A 27 -0.09 31.85 6.47
C VAL A 27 -1.39 32.58 6.24
N MET A 28 -2.43 31.86 5.77
CA MET A 28 -3.72 32.45 5.47
C MET A 28 -4.84 31.44 5.71
N VAL A 29 -5.98 31.91 6.20
CA VAL A 29 -7.25 31.16 6.26
C VAL A 29 -8.28 31.90 5.47
N GLY A 30 -8.94 31.21 4.56
CA GLY A 30 -10.05 31.73 3.78
C GLY A 30 -11.36 31.05 4.14
N CYS A 31 -12.41 31.83 4.30
CA CYS A 31 -13.76 31.35 4.54
C CYS A 31 -14.74 31.99 3.55
N LEU A 32 -15.66 31.17 3.03
CA LEU A 32 -16.79 31.64 2.21
C LEU A 32 -18.08 31.14 2.87
N THR A 33 -18.92 32.06 3.37
CA THR A 33 -20.17 31.74 4.05
C THR A 33 -21.34 31.60 3.07
N ASP A 34 -22.51 31.17 3.54
CA ASP A 34 -23.69 30.86 2.72
C ASP A 34 -24.20 32.09 1.90
N GLY A 35 -23.92 33.30 2.36
CA GLY A 35 -24.22 34.54 1.62
C GLY A 35 -23.21 34.89 0.55
N ASN A 36 -22.25 34.04 0.23
CA ASN A 36 -21.05 34.32 -0.56
C ASN A 36 -20.21 35.49 0.02
N GLU A 37 -20.31 35.70 1.33
CA GLU A 37 -19.45 36.64 2.04
C GLU A 37 -18.09 35.97 2.25
N GLU A 38 -17.06 36.58 1.66
CA GLU A 38 -15.70 36.13 1.71
C GLU A 38 -14.95 36.82 2.84
N THR A 39 -14.29 36.04 3.69
CA THR A 39 -13.43 36.55 4.75
C THR A 39 -12.06 35.89 4.67
N LEU A 40 -11.00 36.68 4.58
CA LEU A 40 -9.62 36.22 4.53
C LEU A 40 -8.88 36.70 5.78
N PHE A 41 -8.26 35.74 6.50
CA PHE A 41 -7.45 35.97 7.69
C PHE A 41 -5.98 35.82 7.35
N ARG A 42 -5.19 36.85 7.59
CA ARG A 42 -3.74 36.86 7.47
C ARG A 42 -3.15 37.82 8.52
N ASP A 43 -1.98 37.52 9.06
CA ASP A 43 -1.33 38.26 10.14
C ASP A 43 -2.02 38.05 11.51
N THR A 44 -3.33 38.04 11.60
CA THR A 44 -4.15 37.63 12.75
C THR A 44 -5.24 36.67 12.28
N PHE A 45 -5.63 35.76 13.15
CA PHE A 45 -6.69 34.78 12.89
C PHE A 45 -7.89 34.99 13.82
N ASP A 46 -8.01 36.20 14.38
CA ASP A 46 -9.14 36.57 15.22
C ASP A 46 -10.43 36.48 14.42
N GLY A 47 -11.46 35.84 14.94
CA GLY A 47 -12.75 35.62 14.26
C GLY A 47 -12.86 34.30 13.51
N VAL A 48 -11.76 33.55 13.29
CA VAL A 48 -11.85 32.21 12.65
C VAL A 48 -12.70 31.26 13.51
N GLN A 49 -12.52 31.27 14.84
CA GLN A 49 -13.31 30.40 15.74
C GLN A 49 -14.79 30.74 15.70
N GLU A 50 -15.17 32.02 15.59
CA GLU A 50 -16.55 32.46 15.52
C GLU A 50 -17.24 31.89 14.26
N ILE A 51 -16.55 31.92 13.10
CA ILE A 51 -17.05 31.31 11.87
C ILE A 51 -17.18 29.80 12.00
N LEU A 52 -16.21 29.13 12.65
CA LEU A 52 -16.26 27.68 12.87
C LEU A 52 -17.40 27.28 13.81
N ASP A 53 -17.67 28.07 14.86
CA ASP A 53 -18.72 27.82 15.83
C ASP A 53 -20.13 27.95 15.21
N GLU A 54 -20.30 28.82 14.21
CA GLU A 54 -21.54 29.02 13.46
C GLU A 54 -21.71 28.01 12.33
N ALA A 55 -20.65 27.36 11.89
CA ALA A 55 -20.68 26.46 10.74
C ALA A 55 -21.37 25.12 11.07
N THR A 56 -22.50 24.86 10.40
CA THR A 56 -23.22 23.57 10.48
C THR A 56 -22.46 22.47 9.72
N VAL A 57 -21.89 22.79 8.56
CA VAL A 57 -21.10 21.90 7.73
C VAL A 57 -19.89 22.67 7.19
N LEU A 58 -18.70 22.13 7.34
CA LEU A 58 -17.50 22.69 6.76
C LEU A 58 -17.21 22.03 5.42
N ILE A 59 -17.18 22.81 4.35
CA ILE A 59 -16.88 22.35 2.99
C ILE A 59 -15.41 22.64 2.70
N GLY A 60 -14.69 21.65 2.15
CA GLY A 60 -13.30 21.79 1.72
C GLY A 60 -12.93 20.83 0.60
N HIS A 61 -11.71 20.94 0.11
CA HIS A 61 -11.15 19.99 -0.86
C HIS A 61 -9.90 19.33 -0.28
N ASN A 62 -10.00 18.08 0.20
CA ASN A 62 -9.02 17.39 1.06
C ASN A 62 -8.98 18.02 2.47
N ILE A 63 -10.16 18.21 3.04
CA ILE A 63 -10.42 18.91 4.32
C ILE A 63 -9.59 18.41 5.51
N VAL A 64 -9.05 17.19 5.45
CA VAL A 64 -8.15 16.65 6.47
C VAL A 64 -6.94 17.55 6.69
N HIS A 65 -6.42 18.15 5.63
CA HIS A 65 -5.30 19.07 5.70
C HIS A 65 -5.66 20.34 6.49
N ASP A 66 -6.79 20.92 6.15
CA ASP A 66 -7.28 22.17 6.77
C ASP A 66 -7.61 21.95 8.26
N LEU A 67 -8.29 20.85 8.59
CA LEU A 67 -8.60 20.51 9.98
C LEU A 67 -7.35 20.36 10.83
N LEU A 68 -6.29 19.72 10.31
CA LEU A 68 -5.03 19.56 11.03
C LEU A 68 -4.40 20.90 11.35
N TRP A 69 -4.36 21.83 10.39
CA TRP A 69 -3.83 23.17 10.61
C TRP A 69 -4.65 23.97 11.62
N LEU A 70 -5.97 23.91 11.50
CA LEU A 70 -6.86 24.60 12.45
C LEU A 70 -6.66 24.07 13.87
N TRP A 71 -6.66 22.76 14.07
CA TRP A 71 -6.52 22.16 15.40
C TRP A 71 -5.15 22.43 16.01
N GLU A 72 -4.07 22.36 15.25
CA GLU A 72 -2.72 22.66 15.74
C GLU A 72 -2.50 24.15 16.03
N CYS A 73 -3.26 25.03 15.38
CA CYS A 73 -3.31 26.46 15.72
C CYS A 73 -4.25 26.77 16.91
N GLY A 74 -4.88 25.76 17.51
CA GLY A 74 -5.73 25.90 18.71
C GLY A 74 -7.21 26.13 18.42
N PHE A 75 -7.64 26.16 17.16
CA PHE A 75 -9.05 26.24 16.78
C PHE A 75 -9.75 24.90 17.03
N LYS A 76 -11.05 24.95 17.24
CA LYS A 76 -11.88 23.78 17.52
C LYS A 76 -12.98 23.67 16.48
N TYR A 77 -13.16 22.48 15.93
CA TYR A 77 -14.28 22.13 15.07
C TYR A 77 -14.57 20.63 15.20
N ASP A 78 -15.79 20.31 15.62
CA ASP A 78 -16.29 18.93 15.76
C ASP A 78 -17.56 18.71 14.92
N GLY A 79 -17.89 19.65 14.02
CA GLY A 79 -19.05 19.60 13.17
C GLY A 79 -18.90 18.64 11.97
N ALA A 80 -19.95 18.61 11.15
CA ALA A 80 -19.95 17.81 9.93
C ALA A 80 -19.04 18.43 8.86
N VAL A 81 -18.44 17.58 8.02
CA VAL A 81 -17.64 18.03 6.88
C VAL A 81 -18.21 17.51 5.56
N PHE A 82 -17.96 18.24 4.48
CA PHE A 82 -18.23 17.84 3.11
C PHE A 82 -16.94 18.02 2.29
N ASP A 83 -16.17 16.95 2.17
CA ASP A 83 -14.92 16.93 1.41
C ASP A 83 -15.20 16.66 -0.07
N THR A 84 -15.09 17.68 -0.90
CA THR A 84 -15.39 17.59 -2.33
C THR A 84 -14.50 16.59 -3.07
N MET A 85 -13.24 16.39 -2.63
CA MET A 85 -12.35 15.38 -3.18
C MET A 85 -12.85 13.95 -2.88
N LEU A 86 -13.29 13.71 -1.65
CA LEU A 86 -13.79 12.40 -1.23
C LEU A 86 -15.17 12.11 -1.81
N VAL A 87 -16.03 13.11 -1.93
CA VAL A 87 -17.34 12.97 -2.58
C VAL A 87 -17.16 12.62 -4.07
N GLU A 88 -16.27 13.33 -4.77
CA GLU A 88 -15.95 13.00 -6.16
C GLU A 88 -15.38 11.58 -6.29
N TYR A 89 -14.50 11.16 -5.38
CA TYR A 89 -13.97 9.80 -5.36
C TYR A 89 -15.11 8.75 -5.24
N VAL A 90 -16.09 8.96 -4.38
CA VAL A 90 -17.24 8.06 -4.22
C VAL A 90 -18.09 8.03 -5.50
N LEU A 91 -18.34 9.18 -6.12
CA LEU A 91 -19.09 9.32 -7.37
C LEU A 91 -18.40 8.65 -8.57
N GLN A 92 -17.09 8.46 -8.53
CA GLN A 92 -16.36 7.73 -9.57
C GLN A 92 -16.66 6.21 -9.56
N CYS A 93 -17.32 5.68 -8.55
CA CYS A 93 -17.78 4.29 -8.48
C CYS A 93 -16.70 3.25 -8.81
N GLY A 94 -15.48 3.43 -8.25
CA GLY A 94 -14.33 2.56 -8.45
C GLY A 94 -13.47 2.87 -9.68
N ASN A 95 -13.86 3.81 -10.52
CA ASN A 95 -13.00 4.36 -11.59
C ASN A 95 -11.97 5.31 -10.99
N LYS A 96 -10.76 5.30 -11.55
CA LYS A 96 -9.67 6.15 -11.07
C LYS A 96 -9.46 7.31 -12.02
N GLN A 97 -10.01 8.46 -11.67
CA GLN A 97 -9.71 9.73 -12.33
C GLN A 97 -8.99 10.69 -11.37
N PRO A 98 -8.23 11.66 -11.87
CA PRO A 98 -7.58 12.65 -11.03
C PRO A 98 -8.59 13.39 -10.14
N LEU A 99 -8.20 13.63 -8.88
CA LEU A 99 -9.07 14.19 -7.84
C LEU A 99 -8.63 15.59 -7.39
N SER A 100 -7.58 16.18 -7.97
CA SER A 100 -7.20 17.57 -7.63
C SER A 100 -8.33 18.53 -7.97
N LEU A 101 -8.43 19.64 -7.24
CA LEU A 101 -9.45 20.67 -7.46
C LEU A 101 -9.45 21.13 -8.92
N GLU A 102 -8.26 21.38 -9.51
CA GLU A 102 -8.11 21.75 -10.92
C GLU A 102 -8.67 20.67 -11.87
N ALA A 103 -8.42 19.39 -11.59
CA ALA A 103 -8.93 18.29 -12.43
C ALA A 103 -10.45 18.15 -12.31
N CYS A 104 -11.01 18.36 -11.12
CA CYS A 104 -12.46 18.35 -10.89
C CYS A 104 -13.12 19.58 -11.54
N ALA A 105 -12.54 20.79 -11.38
CA ALA A 105 -13.03 22.01 -12.00
C ALA A 105 -13.08 21.88 -13.53
N ASN A 106 -12.04 21.32 -14.15
CA ASN A 106 -12.01 21.07 -15.59
C ASN A 106 -13.06 20.04 -16.02
N ARG A 107 -13.27 18.96 -15.24
CA ARG A 107 -14.24 17.88 -15.53
C ARG A 107 -15.68 18.39 -15.52
N TYR A 108 -15.98 19.28 -14.60
CA TYR A 108 -17.33 19.85 -14.42
C TYR A 108 -17.50 21.21 -15.08
N GLU A 109 -16.49 21.70 -15.82
CA GLU A 109 -16.51 22.98 -16.53
C GLU A 109 -16.88 24.15 -15.63
N LEU A 110 -16.31 24.19 -14.40
CA LEU A 110 -16.61 25.22 -13.44
C LEU A 110 -16.19 26.60 -13.98
N ALA A 111 -16.93 27.65 -13.58
CA ALA A 111 -16.67 29.02 -14.02
C ALA A 111 -15.35 29.53 -13.46
N THR A 112 -15.05 29.22 -12.20
CA THR A 112 -13.80 29.62 -11.54
C THR A 112 -12.67 28.68 -11.97
N LYS A 113 -11.63 29.25 -12.56
CA LYS A 113 -10.44 28.52 -12.99
C LYS A 113 -9.25 28.90 -12.13
N LYS A 114 -8.41 27.93 -11.84
CA LYS A 114 -7.15 28.13 -11.11
C LYS A 114 -6.21 29.06 -11.88
N GLN A 115 -5.61 30.03 -11.20
CA GLN A 115 -4.73 31.00 -11.83
C GLN A 115 -3.34 30.42 -12.11
N ASP A 116 -2.79 30.69 -13.30
CA ASP A 116 -1.48 30.18 -13.70
C ASP A 116 -0.29 30.86 -12.97
N THR A 117 -0.50 32.06 -12.39
CA THR A 117 0.50 32.82 -11.66
C THR A 117 1.15 32.02 -10.52
N MET A 118 0.36 31.27 -9.75
CA MET A 118 0.88 30.46 -8.65
C MET A 118 1.77 29.30 -9.12
N LYS A 119 1.57 28.78 -10.33
CA LYS A 119 2.41 27.71 -10.90
C LYS A 119 3.87 28.16 -11.06
N GLU A 120 4.13 29.43 -11.33
CA GLU A 120 5.49 29.98 -11.43
C GLU A 120 6.16 30.07 -10.06
N TYR A 121 5.45 30.52 -9.03
CA TYR A 121 5.96 30.56 -7.65
C TYR A 121 6.33 29.15 -7.16
N PHE A 122 5.44 28.16 -7.32
CA PHE A 122 5.70 26.78 -6.94
C PHE A 122 6.86 26.15 -7.73
N LYS A 123 6.93 26.40 -9.04
CA LYS A 123 8.04 25.94 -9.90
C LYS A 123 9.39 26.51 -9.46
N ASN A 124 9.40 27.78 -9.05
CA ASN A 124 10.59 28.48 -8.59
C ASN A 124 10.86 28.24 -7.08
N LYS A 125 10.01 27.46 -6.40
CA LYS A 125 10.10 27.13 -4.97
C LYS A 125 10.11 28.39 -4.07
N VAL A 126 9.37 29.40 -4.44
CA VAL A 126 9.18 30.59 -3.61
C VAL A 126 8.39 30.18 -2.36
N PRO A 127 8.87 30.52 -1.14
CA PRO A 127 8.11 30.29 0.09
C PRO A 127 6.76 30.98 0.05
N ILE A 128 5.72 30.31 0.54
CA ILE A 128 4.33 30.84 0.48
C ILE A 128 4.17 32.16 1.22
N ASP A 129 4.89 32.34 2.32
CA ASP A 129 4.88 33.58 3.11
C ASP A 129 5.65 34.73 2.43
N GLU A 130 6.46 34.48 1.42
CA GLU A 130 7.13 35.48 0.57
C GLU A 130 6.32 35.88 -0.66
N ILE A 131 5.23 35.18 -0.99
CA ILE A 131 4.35 35.52 -2.09
C ILE A 131 3.60 36.82 -1.76
N PRO A 132 3.44 37.77 -2.73
CA PRO A 132 2.70 39.01 -2.52
C PRO A 132 1.32 38.73 -1.92
N LYS A 133 0.96 39.49 -0.88
CA LYS A 133 -0.28 39.28 -0.12
C LYS A 133 -1.52 39.20 -1.01
N GLN A 134 -1.62 40.07 -1.97
CA GLN A 134 -2.78 40.14 -2.86
C GLN A 134 -2.86 38.96 -3.80
N GLU A 135 -1.72 38.47 -4.34
CA GLU A 135 -1.70 37.34 -5.25
C GLU A 135 -2.06 36.04 -4.54
N LEU A 136 -1.61 35.87 -3.28
CA LEU A 136 -1.98 34.72 -2.46
C LEU A 136 -3.48 34.80 -2.07
N ALA A 137 -3.99 35.99 -1.74
CA ALA A 137 -5.41 36.22 -1.45
C ALA A 137 -6.29 35.89 -2.67
N ASP A 138 -5.92 36.40 -3.85
CA ASP A 138 -6.66 36.12 -5.10
C ASP A 138 -6.66 34.61 -5.44
N TYR A 139 -5.55 33.92 -5.16
CA TYR A 139 -5.45 32.49 -5.35
C TYR A 139 -6.37 31.72 -4.39
N LEU A 140 -6.31 32.03 -3.09
CA LEU A 140 -7.15 31.40 -2.07
C LEU A 140 -8.65 31.65 -2.34
N THR A 141 -9.00 32.87 -2.72
CA THR A 141 -10.36 33.24 -3.15
C THR A 141 -10.85 32.39 -4.32
N ALA A 142 -9.98 32.15 -5.31
CA ALA A 142 -10.33 31.32 -6.46
C ALA A 142 -10.52 29.84 -6.06
N ASP A 143 -9.68 29.31 -5.16
CA ASP A 143 -9.81 27.94 -4.66
C ASP A 143 -11.08 27.76 -3.78
N LEU A 144 -11.44 28.75 -2.94
CA LEU A 144 -12.70 28.77 -2.19
C LEU A 144 -13.93 28.73 -3.11
N LYS A 145 -13.98 29.61 -4.11
CA LYS A 145 -15.08 29.68 -5.08
C LYS A 145 -15.20 28.40 -5.92
N ALA A 146 -14.07 27.88 -6.41
CA ALA A 146 -14.06 26.61 -7.15
C ALA A 146 -14.52 25.43 -6.28
N THR A 147 -14.12 25.38 -5.01
CA THR A 147 -14.56 24.36 -4.05
C THR A 147 -16.05 24.46 -3.76
N GLN A 148 -16.60 25.68 -3.61
CA GLN A 148 -18.03 25.90 -3.42
C GLN A 148 -18.82 25.49 -4.67
N GLU A 149 -18.44 25.95 -5.86
CA GLU A 149 -19.07 25.56 -7.13
C GLU A 149 -19.04 24.04 -7.32
N LEU A 150 -17.90 23.40 -7.00
CA LEU A 150 -17.76 21.96 -7.06
C LEU A 150 -18.71 21.25 -6.09
N SER A 151 -18.81 21.74 -4.85
CA SER A 151 -19.71 21.16 -3.84
C SER A 151 -21.17 21.17 -4.30
N ASP A 152 -21.61 22.27 -4.92
CA ASP A 152 -22.96 22.43 -5.45
C ASP A 152 -23.26 21.46 -6.59
N VAL A 153 -22.29 21.28 -7.50
CA VAL A 153 -22.41 20.31 -8.59
C VAL A 153 -22.47 18.88 -8.06
N LEU A 154 -21.59 18.52 -7.13
CA LEU A 154 -21.52 17.18 -6.55
C LEU A 154 -22.79 16.87 -5.75
N TYR A 155 -23.28 17.83 -4.95
CA TYR A 155 -24.52 17.67 -4.18
C TYR A 155 -25.74 17.48 -5.10
N LYS A 156 -25.87 18.30 -6.17
CA LYS A 156 -26.92 18.12 -7.19
C LYS A 156 -26.85 16.73 -7.82
N LYS A 157 -25.65 16.26 -8.14
CA LYS A 157 -25.42 14.94 -8.75
C LYS A 157 -25.81 13.80 -7.81
N LEU A 158 -25.45 13.88 -6.53
CA LEU A 158 -25.85 12.89 -5.50
C LEU A 158 -27.37 12.76 -5.35
N ASN A 159 -28.12 13.85 -5.57
CA ASN A 159 -29.57 13.85 -5.49
C ASN A 159 -30.26 13.32 -6.77
N THR A 160 -29.50 12.93 -7.80
CA THR A 160 -30.11 12.27 -8.97
C THR A 160 -30.44 10.82 -8.67
N LYS A 161 -31.40 10.26 -9.41
CA LYS A 161 -31.81 8.86 -9.28
C LYS A 161 -30.64 7.87 -9.45
N GLU A 162 -29.66 8.26 -10.26
CA GLU A 162 -28.47 7.43 -10.55
C GLU A 162 -27.56 7.25 -9.34
N TYR A 163 -27.37 8.32 -8.55
CA TYR A 163 -26.39 8.38 -7.45
C TYR A 163 -26.99 8.50 -6.06
N SER A 164 -28.32 8.63 -5.92
CA SER A 164 -28.98 8.80 -4.61
C SER A 164 -28.66 7.69 -3.60
N GLY A 165 -28.37 6.47 -4.07
CA GLY A 165 -27.94 5.36 -3.23
C GLY A 165 -26.54 5.51 -2.62
N LEU A 166 -25.72 6.46 -3.10
CA LEU A 166 -24.37 6.71 -2.60
C LEU A 166 -24.33 7.66 -1.38
N MET A 167 -25.45 8.30 -1.02
CA MET A 167 -25.47 9.30 0.06
C MET A 167 -24.93 8.73 1.38
N ASN A 168 -25.35 7.54 1.79
CA ASN A 168 -24.84 6.90 3.01
C ASN A 168 -23.33 6.66 2.95
N THR A 169 -22.82 6.23 1.80
CA THR A 169 -21.37 6.06 1.59
C THR A 169 -20.63 7.39 1.69
N VAL A 170 -21.18 8.47 1.14
CA VAL A 170 -20.60 9.81 1.23
C VAL A 170 -20.56 10.29 2.68
N LEU A 171 -21.68 10.17 3.41
CA LEU A 171 -21.76 10.57 4.82
C LEU A 171 -20.76 9.80 5.68
N LEU A 172 -20.66 8.49 5.53
CA LEU A 172 -19.67 7.68 6.24
C LEU A 172 -18.24 8.09 5.88
N THR A 173 -17.94 8.27 4.58
CA THR A 173 -16.61 8.66 4.10
C THR A 173 -16.17 10.01 4.68
N ASN A 174 -17.06 10.98 4.80
CA ASN A 174 -16.76 12.29 5.39
C ASN A 174 -16.57 12.20 6.92
N ARG A 175 -17.39 11.45 7.64
CA ARG A 175 -17.17 11.22 9.09
C ARG A 175 -15.82 10.54 9.34
N VAL A 176 -15.46 9.56 8.53
CA VAL A 176 -14.16 8.88 8.60
C VAL A 176 -13.02 9.86 8.35
N ALA A 177 -13.16 10.84 7.46
CA ALA A 177 -12.12 11.83 7.19
C ALA A 177 -11.71 12.58 8.47
N VAL A 178 -12.67 12.98 9.31
CA VAL A 178 -12.43 13.63 10.61
C VAL A 178 -11.67 12.69 11.56
N THR A 179 -12.10 11.43 11.67
CA THR A 179 -11.42 10.42 12.49
C THR A 179 -9.97 10.19 12.01
N LEU A 180 -9.75 10.12 10.68
CA LEU A 180 -8.40 9.97 10.15
C LEU A 180 -7.52 11.20 10.39
N ALA A 181 -8.09 12.40 10.37
CA ALA A 181 -7.37 13.62 10.75
C ALA A 181 -6.94 13.57 12.23
N ARG A 182 -7.79 13.09 13.15
CA ARG A 182 -7.41 12.88 14.56
C ARG A 182 -6.34 11.83 14.75
N ILE A 183 -6.40 10.70 14.03
CA ILE A 183 -5.34 9.68 14.05
C ILE A 183 -4.01 10.27 13.58
N TYR A 184 -4.06 11.08 12.51
CA TYR A 184 -2.87 11.79 12.02
C TYR A 184 -2.34 12.77 13.07
N GLN A 185 -3.21 13.56 13.69
CA GLN A 185 -2.86 14.48 14.78
C GLN A 185 -2.26 13.75 15.98
N ASN A 186 -2.85 12.66 16.41
CA ASN A 186 -2.37 11.89 17.56
C ASN A 186 -0.93 11.43 17.39
N GLY A 187 -0.54 10.96 16.21
CA GLY A 187 0.77 10.39 15.94
C GLY A 187 1.06 9.14 16.76
N PHE A 188 2.03 8.36 16.35
CA PHE A 188 2.47 7.15 17.04
C PHE A 188 3.92 7.33 17.52
N THR A 189 4.16 7.22 18.81
CA THR A 189 5.48 7.45 19.40
C THR A 189 6.48 6.40 18.95
N VAL A 190 7.65 6.88 18.52
CA VAL A 190 8.76 6.06 18.02
C VAL A 190 9.92 6.07 19.01
N ASP A 191 10.29 4.89 19.48
CA ASP A 191 11.55 4.68 20.23
C ASP A 191 12.71 4.70 19.22
N VAL A 192 13.32 5.88 19.07
CA VAL A 192 14.42 6.11 18.12
C VAL A 192 15.67 5.30 18.49
N ALA A 193 15.93 5.08 19.78
CA ALA A 193 17.07 4.26 20.22
C ALA A 193 16.88 2.81 19.75
N LYS A 194 15.69 2.27 19.97
CA LYS A 194 15.31 0.92 19.51
C LYS A 194 15.31 0.79 17.99
N LEU A 195 14.89 1.85 17.29
CA LEU A 195 14.92 1.87 15.82
C LEU A 195 16.35 1.79 15.28
N ASN A 196 17.30 2.47 15.91
CA ASN A 196 18.71 2.39 15.54
C ASN A 196 19.30 0.99 15.82
N GLU A 197 18.95 0.37 16.96
CA GLU A 197 19.37 -1.02 17.24
C GLU A 197 18.87 -1.97 16.15
N VAL A 198 17.60 -1.89 15.76
CA VAL A 198 16.99 -2.71 14.70
C VAL A 198 17.68 -2.46 13.36
N ARG A 199 17.98 -1.20 13.05
CA ARG A 199 18.73 -0.85 11.82
C ARG A 199 20.08 -1.52 11.78
N ASP A 200 20.88 -1.37 12.84
CA ASP A 200 22.25 -1.87 12.93
C ASP A 200 22.29 -3.42 12.82
N GLU A 201 21.31 -4.10 13.43
CA GLU A 201 21.14 -5.56 13.31
C GLU A 201 20.90 -5.99 11.86
N PHE A 202 20.00 -5.31 11.16
CA PHE A 202 19.65 -5.63 9.77
C PHE A 202 20.73 -5.25 8.77
N GLU A 203 21.45 -4.15 8.98
CA GLU A 203 22.61 -3.79 8.17
C GLU A 203 23.72 -4.85 8.28
N LYS A 204 23.96 -5.36 9.49
CA LYS A 204 24.90 -6.47 9.71
C LYS A 204 24.44 -7.74 9.00
N GLU A 205 23.19 -8.14 9.16
CA GLU A 205 22.64 -9.33 8.49
C GLU A 205 22.69 -9.18 6.96
N LYS A 206 22.40 -7.97 6.43
CA LYS A 206 22.50 -7.67 5.02
C LYS A 206 23.91 -7.86 4.51
N ALA A 207 24.91 -7.28 5.17
CA ALA A 207 26.31 -7.42 4.80
C ALA A 207 26.79 -8.88 4.80
N GLU A 208 26.38 -9.68 5.81
CA GLU A 208 26.67 -11.12 5.86
C GLU A 208 26.00 -11.90 4.73
N THR A 209 24.75 -11.57 4.41
CA THR A 209 24.00 -12.19 3.31
C THR A 209 24.58 -11.85 1.95
N GLU A 210 24.95 -10.59 1.72
CA GLU A 210 25.66 -10.15 0.51
C GLU A 210 26.99 -10.88 0.34
N LYS A 211 27.76 -11.04 1.43
CA LYS A 211 29.03 -11.79 1.40
C LYS A 211 28.82 -13.26 1.02
N ARG A 212 27.78 -13.92 1.58
CA ARG A 212 27.43 -15.32 1.21
C ARG A 212 27.02 -15.41 -0.26
N LEU A 213 26.14 -14.51 -0.71
CA LEU A 213 25.67 -14.48 -2.10
C LEU A 213 26.81 -14.20 -3.08
N THR A 214 27.67 -13.24 -2.78
CA THR A 214 28.86 -12.95 -3.63
C THR A 214 29.73 -14.19 -3.80
N LYS A 215 30.00 -14.92 -2.72
CA LYS A 215 30.76 -16.19 -2.78
C LYS A 215 30.05 -17.25 -3.64
N GLN A 216 28.74 -17.39 -3.49
CA GLN A 216 27.94 -18.33 -4.29
C GLN A 216 27.91 -17.92 -5.77
N VAL A 217 27.75 -16.63 -6.05
CA VAL A 217 27.77 -16.07 -7.43
C VAL A 217 29.12 -16.31 -8.08
N THR A 218 30.24 -16.05 -7.41
CA THR A 218 31.58 -16.34 -7.95
C THR A 218 31.73 -17.84 -8.28
N LYS A 219 31.25 -18.74 -7.41
CA LYS A 219 31.23 -20.18 -7.70
C LYS A 219 30.42 -20.52 -8.96
N LEU A 220 29.30 -19.83 -9.18
CA LEU A 220 28.36 -20.08 -10.27
C LEU A 220 28.77 -19.41 -11.58
N MET A 221 29.29 -18.17 -11.54
CA MET A 221 29.51 -17.33 -12.71
C MET A 221 30.99 -17.22 -13.10
N GLY A 222 31.93 -17.57 -12.21
CA GLY A 222 33.36 -17.28 -12.34
C GLY A 222 33.68 -15.85 -11.86
N ASP A 223 34.75 -15.26 -12.37
CA ASP A 223 35.32 -14.03 -11.84
C ASP A 223 34.63 -12.73 -12.30
N THR A 224 33.71 -12.80 -13.27
CA THR A 224 32.94 -11.60 -13.68
C THR A 224 32.12 -11.06 -12.52
N PRO A 225 32.31 -9.80 -12.12
CA PRO A 225 31.52 -9.18 -11.08
C PRO A 225 30.03 -9.13 -11.47
N ILE A 226 29.18 -9.59 -10.60
CA ILE A 226 27.72 -9.61 -10.77
C ILE A 226 27.10 -8.65 -9.75
N ASN A 227 26.30 -7.71 -10.24
CA ASN A 227 25.52 -6.82 -9.39
C ASN A 227 24.26 -7.56 -8.89
N LEU A 228 24.22 -7.87 -7.59
CA LEU A 228 23.10 -8.56 -6.93
C LEU A 228 21.78 -7.80 -7.05
N ASN A 229 21.82 -6.48 -7.19
CA ASN A 229 20.66 -5.61 -7.33
C ASN A 229 20.19 -5.43 -8.79
N SER A 230 20.87 -6.09 -9.75
CA SER A 230 20.46 -6.04 -11.15
C SER A 230 19.54 -7.22 -11.50
N PRO A 231 18.25 -7.01 -11.76
CA PRO A 231 17.33 -8.08 -12.18
C PRO A 231 17.81 -8.79 -13.45
N GLU A 232 18.44 -8.05 -14.37
CA GLU A 232 19.01 -8.60 -15.59
C GLU A 232 20.14 -9.59 -15.27
N GLN A 233 21.13 -9.18 -14.46
CA GLN A 233 22.26 -10.03 -14.11
C GLN A 233 21.85 -11.21 -13.25
N MET A 234 20.89 -11.03 -12.34
CA MET A 234 20.29 -12.14 -11.57
C MET A 234 19.57 -13.14 -12.50
N SER A 235 18.92 -12.66 -13.56
CA SER A 235 18.37 -13.53 -14.60
C SER A 235 19.44 -14.43 -15.24
N TRP A 236 20.63 -13.90 -15.51
CA TRP A 236 21.75 -14.71 -16.04
C TRP A 236 22.22 -15.76 -15.03
N VAL A 237 22.34 -15.40 -13.77
CA VAL A 237 22.73 -16.35 -12.70
C VAL A 237 21.70 -17.48 -12.57
N ILE A 238 20.43 -17.16 -12.65
CA ILE A 238 19.35 -18.15 -12.43
C ILE A 238 19.15 -19.02 -13.68
N TYR A 239 19.04 -18.42 -14.86
CA TYR A 239 18.65 -19.14 -16.08
C TYR A 239 19.82 -19.45 -17.02
N SER A 240 21.03 -18.99 -16.71
CA SER A 240 22.24 -19.23 -17.52
C SER A 240 22.14 -18.72 -18.95
N ARG A 241 21.32 -17.71 -19.16
CA ARG A 241 21.00 -17.12 -20.46
C ARG A 241 20.83 -15.60 -20.37
N LYS A 242 21.20 -14.90 -21.44
CA LYS A 242 20.95 -13.47 -21.62
C LYS A 242 20.32 -13.20 -22.99
N PRO A 243 19.45 -12.19 -23.13
CA PRO A 243 18.95 -11.79 -24.44
C PRO A 243 20.08 -11.22 -25.32
N ARG A 244 20.08 -11.54 -26.63
CA ARG A 244 21.04 -10.97 -27.59
C ARG A 244 20.77 -9.50 -27.83
N ASP A 245 19.51 -9.18 -28.11
CA ASP A 245 19.00 -7.84 -28.30
C ASP A 245 17.78 -7.66 -27.40
N LYS A 246 17.82 -6.65 -26.51
CA LYS A 246 16.76 -6.44 -25.52
C LYS A 246 15.43 -5.99 -26.17
N VAL A 247 15.51 -5.18 -27.23
CA VAL A 247 14.32 -4.67 -27.91
C VAL A 247 13.68 -5.79 -28.73
N GLU A 248 14.49 -6.51 -29.50
CA GLU A 248 14.02 -7.67 -30.27
C GLU A 248 13.51 -8.76 -29.34
N TRP A 249 14.19 -9.00 -28.21
CA TRP A 249 13.75 -9.95 -27.18
C TRP A 249 12.34 -9.63 -26.66
N ALA A 250 12.10 -8.39 -26.25
CA ALA A 250 10.80 -7.97 -25.73
C ALA A 250 9.68 -8.07 -26.75
N ASN A 251 9.96 -7.73 -28.02
CA ASN A 251 8.97 -7.73 -29.10
C ASN A 251 8.69 -9.12 -29.67
N THR A 252 9.60 -10.08 -29.51
CA THR A 252 9.48 -11.43 -30.08
C THR A 252 8.45 -12.28 -29.33
N PHE A 253 8.25 -12.04 -28.01
CA PHE A 253 7.47 -12.92 -27.15
C PHE A 253 6.03 -12.45 -26.98
N SER A 254 5.08 -13.33 -27.29
CA SER A 254 3.65 -13.12 -27.08
C SER A 254 3.14 -14.01 -25.93
N PRO A 255 2.20 -13.54 -25.10
CA PRO A 255 1.55 -14.38 -24.08
C PRO A 255 0.73 -15.55 -24.66
N TYR A 256 0.47 -15.55 -25.96
CA TYR A 256 -0.30 -16.58 -26.69
C TYR A 256 0.58 -17.61 -27.40
N MET A 257 1.90 -17.57 -27.23
CA MET A 257 2.78 -18.54 -27.89
C MET A 257 2.63 -19.92 -27.27
N ASP A 258 2.68 -20.95 -28.13
CA ASP A 258 2.79 -22.36 -27.71
C ASP A 258 4.10 -22.59 -26.95
N THR A 259 4.04 -23.48 -25.95
CA THR A 259 5.20 -23.79 -25.09
C THR A 259 6.40 -24.33 -25.87
N LYS A 260 6.19 -25.10 -26.96
CA LYS A 260 7.29 -25.62 -27.80
C LYS A 260 7.93 -24.51 -28.64
N GLU A 261 7.12 -23.70 -29.26
CA GLU A 261 7.57 -22.56 -30.06
C GLU A 261 8.31 -21.54 -29.17
N TYR A 262 7.75 -21.23 -28.00
CA TYR A 262 8.38 -20.39 -27.00
C TYR A 262 9.78 -20.89 -26.60
N LYS A 263 9.93 -22.18 -26.27
CA LYS A 263 11.23 -22.77 -25.90
C LYS A 263 12.25 -22.68 -27.01
N LYS A 264 11.82 -22.87 -28.27
CA LYS A 264 12.67 -22.73 -29.46
C LYS A 264 13.14 -21.29 -29.61
N GLN A 265 12.26 -20.31 -29.55
CA GLN A 265 12.59 -18.89 -29.70
C GLN A 265 13.48 -18.39 -28.56
N VAL A 266 13.25 -18.79 -27.31
CA VAL A 266 14.16 -18.48 -26.19
C VAL A 266 15.57 -18.97 -26.48
N LYS A 267 15.71 -20.18 -27.05
CA LYS A 267 17.03 -20.74 -27.40
C LYS A 267 17.69 -19.97 -28.53
N GLU A 268 16.95 -19.55 -29.54
CA GLU A 268 17.46 -18.84 -30.72
C GLU A 268 17.81 -17.37 -30.43
N LYS A 269 17.07 -16.71 -29.56
CA LYS A 269 17.21 -15.27 -29.25
C LYS A 269 18.04 -14.98 -27.99
N SER A 270 18.61 -16.00 -27.34
CA SER A 270 19.45 -15.84 -26.16
C SER A 270 20.81 -16.49 -26.31
N ASP A 271 21.79 -15.85 -25.70
CA ASP A 271 23.15 -16.41 -25.57
C ASP A 271 23.29 -17.18 -24.27
N ILE A 272 23.99 -18.30 -24.31
CA ILE A 272 24.39 -19.04 -23.11
C ILE A 272 25.47 -18.25 -22.39
N VAL A 273 25.35 -18.13 -21.08
CA VAL A 273 26.36 -17.50 -20.22
C VAL A 273 27.34 -18.57 -19.76
N TYR A 274 28.63 -18.32 -20.00
CA TYR A 274 29.71 -19.19 -19.57
C TYR A 274 30.41 -18.59 -18.36
N LYS A 275 31.01 -19.44 -17.52
CA LYS A 275 31.92 -19.00 -16.46
C LYS A 275 33.11 -18.27 -17.04
N THR A 276 33.63 -17.32 -16.30
CA THR A 276 34.75 -16.50 -16.73
C THR A 276 35.94 -16.59 -15.78
N ASP A 277 37.13 -16.48 -16.34
CA ASP A 277 38.39 -16.37 -15.61
C ASP A 277 38.95 -14.96 -15.78
N ALA A 278 39.37 -14.32 -14.69
CA ALA A 278 39.95 -12.99 -14.71
C ALA A 278 41.42 -13.04 -15.18
N GLN A 279 41.73 -12.34 -16.28
CA GLN A 279 43.07 -12.12 -16.76
C GLN A 279 43.46 -10.67 -16.51
N GLN A 280 44.61 -10.46 -15.88
CA GLN A 280 45.10 -9.11 -15.61
C GLN A 280 45.29 -8.32 -16.90
N CYS A 281 44.80 -7.10 -16.92
CA CYS A 281 44.92 -6.22 -18.08
C CYS A 281 46.39 -5.77 -18.26
N ALA A 282 47.00 -6.12 -19.38
CA ALA A 282 48.35 -5.73 -19.70
C ALA A 282 48.54 -4.20 -19.83
N GLY A 283 47.49 -3.48 -20.21
CA GLY A 283 47.53 -2.02 -20.41
C GLY A 283 47.62 -1.21 -19.12
N CYS A 284 47.10 -1.72 -17.98
CA CYS A 284 47.12 -1.04 -16.68
C CYS A 284 47.72 -1.91 -15.55
N LEU A 285 48.20 -3.12 -15.86
CA LEU A 285 48.80 -4.06 -14.92
C LEU A 285 47.91 -4.30 -13.69
N GLY A 286 46.57 -4.43 -13.91
CA GLY A 286 45.60 -4.68 -12.87
C GLY A 286 45.06 -3.43 -12.14
N GLY A 287 45.65 -2.25 -12.36
CA GLY A 287 45.29 -1.03 -11.65
C GLY A 287 44.00 -0.34 -12.13
N GLY A 288 43.44 -0.73 -13.25
CA GLY A 288 42.23 -0.13 -13.84
C GLY A 288 42.39 1.30 -14.35
N GLN A 289 43.51 1.94 -14.05
CA GLN A 289 43.84 3.31 -14.43
C GLN A 289 45.19 3.39 -15.10
N VAL A 290 45.37 4.33 -16.04
CA VAL A 290 46.61 4.60 -16.73
C VAL A 290 46.92 6.08 -16.70
N ARG A 291 48.23 6.44 -16.59
CA ARG A 291 48.65 7.82 -16.77
C ARG A 291 48.98 8.04 -18.26
N LYS A 292 48.21 8.92 -18.90
CA LYS A 292 48.54 9.37 -20.27
C LYS A 292 49.82 10.22 -20.22
N VAL A 293 50.63 10.10 -21.23
CA VAL A 293 51.88 10.85 -21.36
C VAL A 293 51.69 11.95 -22.41
N ARG A 294 52.13 13.16 -22.10
CA ARG A 294 52.09 14.30 -23.02
C ARG A 294 53.05 14.04 -24.20
N LYS A 295 52.84 14.75 -25.30
CA LYS A 295 53.72 14.64 -26.49
C LYS A 295 55.24 14.89 -26.19
N ASN A 296 55.54 15.61 -25.11
CA ASN A 296 56.90 15.88 -24.64
C ASN A 296 57.43 14.82 -23.65
N GLY A 297 56.81 13.67 -23.51
CA GLY A 297 57.23 12.58 -22.63
C GLY A 297 56.86 12.73 -21.15
N VAL A 298 56.25 13.83 -20.73
CA VAL A 298 55.89 14.07 -19.33
C VAL A 298 54.52 13.46 -19.02
N PRO A 299 54.37 12.62 -17.98
CA PRO A 299 53.06 12.08 -17.58
C PRO A 299 52.10 13.18 -17.08
N PHE A 300 50.80 13.02 -17.34
CA PHE A 300 49.78 13.85 -16.71
C PHE A 300 49.72 13.58 -15.21
N ILE A 301 49.36 14.60 -14.42
CA ILE A 301 49.19 14.45 -12.96
C ILE A 301 48.03 13.50 -12.65
N ASN A 302 46.93 13.61 -13.40
CA ASN A 302 45.75 12.81 -13.22
C ASN A 302 45.85 11.47 -13.94
N THR A 303 45.33 10.41 -13.31
CA THR A 303 45.11 9.11 -13.94
C THR A 303 43.78 9.10 -14.70
N ASN A 304 43.74 8.39 -15.82
CA ASN A 304 42.53 8.15 -16.59
C ASN A 304 42.16 6.69 -16.50
N ARG A 305 40.88 6.41 -16.66
CA ARG A 305 40.36 5.06 -16.77
C ARG A 305 41.09 4.32 -17.91
N CYS A 306 41.50 3.08 -17.67
CA CYS A 306 42.12 2.26 -18.70
C CYS A 306 41.09 1.86 -19.76
N ASP A 307 41.30 2.31 -21.00
CA ASP A 307 40.40 2.04 -22.11
C ASP A 307 40.38 0.54 -22.49
N ALA A 308 41.52 -0.17 -22.32
CA ALA A 308 41.64 -1.59 -22.66
C ALA A 308 40.77 -2.53 -21.80
N CYS A 309 40.67 -2.24 -20.51
CA CYS A 309 39.83 -3.04 -19.58
C CYS A 309 38.61 -2.28 -19.06
N ASN A 310 38.34 -1.11 -19.61
CA ASN A 310 37.26 -0.24 -19.20
C ASN A 310 37.28 0.06 -17.70
N GLY A 311 38.46 0.19 -17.11
CA GLY A 311 38.68 0.55 -15.71
C GLY A 311 38.58 -0.61 -14.71
N SER A 312 38.27 -1.84 -15.13
CA SER A 312 38.16 -3.01 -14.25
C SER A 312 39.52 -3.53 -13.74
N GLY A 313 40.61 -3.25 -14.44
CA GLY A 313 41.91 -3.87 -14.21
C GLY A 313 42.10 -5.26 -14.83
N TYR A 314 40.99 -5.89 -15.24
CA TYR A 314 40.97 -7.26 -15.73
C TYR A 314 40.14 -7.42 -17.00
N HIS A 315 40.44 -8.45 -17.77
CA HIS A 315 39.61 -9.00 -18.84
C HIS A 315 39.00 -10.32 -18.35
N PHE A 316 37.69 -10.49 -18.54
CA PHE A 316 36.96 -11.70 -18.12
C PHE A 316 36.78 -12.61 -19.34
N VAL A 317 37.59 -13.64 -19.42
CA VAL A 317 37.62 -14.58 -20.56
C VAL A 317 36.66 -15.71 -20.32
N PRO A 318 35.67 -15.99 -21.22
CA PRO A 318 34.76 -17.10 -21.06
C PRO A 318 35.49 -18.45 -21.11
N SER A 319 35.14 -19.34 -20.16
CA SER A 319 35.55 -20.75 -20.16
C SER A 319 34.55 -21.58 -20.99
N THR A 320 34.71 -22.89 -21.02
CA THR A 320 33.79 -23.84 -21.66
C THR A 320 32.61 -24.25 -20.75
N LEU A 321 32.66 -23.85 -19.48
CA LEU A 321 31.65 -24.26 -18.48
C LEU A 321 30.47 -23.30 -18.49
N VAL A 322 29.27 -23.84 -18.67
CA VAL A 322 28.03 -23.04 -18.56
C VAL A 322 27.87 -22.53 -17.13
N ALA A 323 27.70 -21.23 -17.02
CA ALA A 323 27.52 -20.53 -15.74
C ALA A 323 26.08 -20.65 -15.19
N GLY A 324 25.90 -20.28 -13.92
CA GLY A 324 24.61 -20.14 -13.26
C GLY A 324 23.96 -21.43 -12.83
N LEU A 325 22.70 -21.30 -12.35
CA LEU A 325 21.89 -22.39 -11.78
C LEU A 325 21.20 -23.26 -12.86
N LYS A 326 21.20 -22.84 -14.10
CA LYS A 326 20.67 -23.57 -15.28
C LYS A 326 19.17 -23.89 -15.23
N PHE A 327 18.38 -23.09 -14.51
CA PHE A 327 16.94 -23.25 -14.56
C PHE A 327 16.40 -23.01 -15.97
N SER A 328 15.43 -23.82 -16.37
CA SER A 328 14.68 -23.59 -17.61
C SER A 328 13.65 -22.48 -17.41
N ALA A 329 13.46 -21.64 -18.41
CA ALA A 329 12.39 -20.66 -18.40
C ALA A 329 11.00 -21.35 -18.36
N PRO A 330 10.20 -21.12 -17.31
CA PRO A 330 8.99 -21.92 -17.10
C PRO A 330 7.83 -21.55 -18.04
N THR A 331 7.65 -20.26 -18.33
CA THR A 331 6.55 -19.78 -19.21
C THR A 331 6.88 -18.43 -19.86
N ALA A 332 6.17 -18.09 -20.94
CA ALA A 332 6.29 -16.79 -21.60
C ALA A 332 5.95 -15.59 -20.68
N LYS A 333 5.12 -15.81 -19.66
CA LYS A 333 4.75 -14.76 -18.67
C LYS A 333 5.92 -14.25 -17.82
N TRP A 334 7.01 -14.99 -17.77
CA TRP A 334 8.19 -14.65 -16.98
C TRP A 334 9.27 -13.93 -17.80
N ILE A 335 8.91 -13.44 -18.99
CA ILE A 335 9.80 -12.68 -19.84
C ILE A 335 9.63 -11.19 -19.60
N SER A 336 10.75 -10.48 -19.60
CA SER A 336 10.83 -9.02 -19.57
C SER A 336 11.81 -8.54 -20.64
N ALA A 337 11.88 -7.23 -20.85
CA ALA A 337 12.86 -6.62 -21.74
C ALA A 337 14.33 -6.91 -21.33
N ASN A 338 14.55 -7.27 -20.07
CA ASN A 338 15.87 -7.55 -19.50
C ASN A 338 16.16 -9.05 -19.30
N GLY A 339 15.35 -9.93 -19.87
CA GLY A 339 15.44 -11.38 -19.67
C GLY A 339 14.27 -11.93 -18.88
N PHE A 340 14.51 -12.94 -18.07
CA PHE A 340 13.46 -13.53 -17.23
C PHE A 340 13.27 -12.75 -15.94
N THR A 341 12.00 -12.59 -15.53
CA THR A 341 11.69 -11.92 -14.26
C THR A 341 12.17 -12.73 -13.06
N VAL A 342 12.71 -12.02 -12.07
CA VAL A 342 13.25 -12.57 -10.82
C VAL A 342 12.48 -12.03 -9.60
N ASN A 343 11.17 -11.84 -9.73
CA ASN A 343 10.33 -11.36 -8.64
C ASN A 343 10.10 -12.44 -7.58
N LYS A 344 9.60 -12.04 -6.41
CA LYS A 344 9.36 -12.90 -5.24
C LYS A 344 8.59 -14.20 -5.60
N THR A 345 7.51 -14.07 -6.40
CA THR A 345 6.67 -15.22 -6.78
C THR A 345 7.45 -16.24 -7.63
N ASN A 346 8.24 -15.73 -8.59
CA ASN A 346 9.05 -16.59 -9.45
C ASN A 346 10.15 -17.29 -8.65
N LEU A 347 10.83 -16.56 -7.76
CA LEU A 347 11.87 -17.12 -6.89
C LEU A 347 11.33 -18.21 -5.97
N LEU A 348 10.15 -18.04 -5.38
CA LEU A 348 9.48 -19.08 -4.57
C LEU A 348 9.15 -20.33 -5.39
N THR A 349 8.66 -20.15 -6.62
CA THR A 349 8.38 -21.28 -7.52
C THR A 349 9.66 -22.04 -7.87
N LEU A 350 10.73 -21.32 -8.21
CA LEU A 350 12.04 -21.95 -8.51
C LEU A 350 12.63 -22.64 -7.29
N GLN A 351 12.45 -22.07 -6.10
CA GLN A 351 12.89 -22.72 -4.84
C GLN A 351 12.12 -24.02 -4.60
N GLY A 352 10.81 -24.05 -4.87
CA GLY A 352 10.01 -25.29 -4.84
C GLY A 352 10.52 -26.35 -5.81
N ILE A 353 10.85 -25.96 -7.05
CA ILE A 353 11.45 -26.85 -8.05
C ILE A 353 12.82 -27.35 -7.58
N ALA A 354 13.65 -26.46 -7.02
CA ALA A 354 14.97 -26.84 -6.50
C ALA A 354 14.89 -27.87 -5.35
N ARG A 355 13.97 -27.67 -4.41
CA ARG A 355 13.70 -28.60 -3.30
C ARG A 355 13.25 -29.98 -3.82
N LYS A 356 12.30 -30.01 -4.77
CA LYS A 356 11.80 -31.24 -5.36
C LYS A 356 12.89 -32.06 -6.07
N ASN A 357 13.88 -31.37 -6.65
CA ASN A 357 14.98 -31.99 -7.38
C ASN A 357 16.27 -32.09 -6.53
N GLU A 358 16.19 -31.87 -5.21
CA GLU A 358 17.30 -31.95 -4.25
C GLU A 358 18.53 -31.09 -4.60
N LEU A 359 18.29 -29.95 -5.26
CA LEU A 359 19.33 -29.00 -5.67
C LEU A 359 19.68 -28.04 -4.51
N HIS A 360 20.41 -28.56 -3.51
CA HIS A 360 20.69 -27.81 -2.26
C HIS A 360 21.40 -26.48 -2.46
N ASP A 361 22.39 -26.38 -3.36
CA ASP A 361 23.09 -25.13 -3.69
C ASP A 361 22.10 -24.08 -4.26
N ALA A 362 21.16 -24.49 -5.11
CA ALA A 362 20.15 -23.61 -5.67
C ALA A 362 19.12 -23.16 -4.61
N VAL A 363 18.70 -24.05 -3.71
CA VAL A 363 17.82 -23.71 -2.59
C VAL A 363 18.48 -22.66 -1.70
N SER A 364 19.76 -22.86 -1.33
CA SER A 364 20.52 -21.91 -0.50
C SER A 364 20.63 -20.55 -1.18
N PHE A 365 21.03 -20.52 -2.45
CA PHE A 365 21.15 -19.27 -3.23
C PHE A 365 19.82 -18.50 -3.32
N LEU A 366 18.74 -19.17 -3.69
CA LEU A 366 17.42 -18.57 -3.82
C LEU A 366 16.88 -18.08 -2.48
N THR A 367 17.20 -18.74 -1.37
CA THR A 367 16.84 -18.31 -0.02
C THR A 367 17.59 -17.05 0.38
N ASP A 368 18.90 -17.02 0.20
CA ASP A 368 19.73 -15.84 0.49
C ASP A 368 19.32 -14.63 -0.40
N LEU A 369 19.02 -14.86 -1.67
CA LEU A 369 18.58 -13.81 -2.60
C LEU A 369 17.22 -13.19 -2.18
N GLN A 370 16.27 -14.04 -1.76
CA GLN A 370 14.99 -13.54 -1.23
C GLN A 370 15.18 -12.80 0.09
N ARG A 371 16.08 -13.27 0.96
CA ARG A 371 16.39 -12.60 2.22
C ARG A 371 17.06 -11.26 1.98
N LEU A 372 18.02 -11.16 1.07
CA LEU A 372 18.65 -9.88 0.70
C LEU A 372 17.61 -8.87 0.20
N SER A 373 16.76 -9.27 -0.74
CA SER A 373 15.70 -8.40 -1.26
C SER A 373 14.72 -7.94 -0.17
N ALA A 374 14.43 -8.81 0.79
CA ALA A 374 13.62 -8.46 1.94
C ALA A 374 14.33 -7.44 2.85
N LEU A 375 15.60 -7.65 3.18
CA LEU A 375 16.42 -6.72 3.99
C LEU A 375 16.53 -5.35 3.33
N ASP A 376 16.76 -5.28 2.01
CA ASP A 376 16.76 -4.03 1.26
C ASP A 376 15.44 -3.27 1.40
N THR A 377 14.32 -3.96 1.23
CA THR A 377 13.00 -3.35 1.40
C THR A 377 12.79 -2.86 2.82
N TYR A 378 13.22 -3.63 3.82
CA TYR A 378 13.08 -3.27 5.23
C TYR A 378 13.89 -2.04 5.62
N LEU A 379 15.16 -2.04 5.27
CA LEU A 379 16.04 -0.92 5.57
C LEU A 379 15.59 0.35 4.84
N SER A 380 15.32 0.27 3.54
CA SER A 380 14.98 1.45 2.75
C SER A 380 13.54 1.95 2.95
N SER A 381 12.57 1.06 3.08
CA SER A 381 11.15 1.47 3.12
C SER A 381 10.62 1.64 4.54
N PHE A 382 11.03 0.77 5.48
CA PHE A 382 10.51 0.83 6.83
C PHE A 382 11.45 1.56 7.78
N VAL A 383 12.70 1.13 7.93
CA VAL A 383 13.61 1.77 8.88
C VAL A 383 13.89 3.21 8.48
N GLU A 384 14.40 3.43 7.26
CA GLU A 384 14.69 4.79 6.75
C GLU A 384 13.40 5.62 6.60
N GLY A 385 12.30 4.99 6.17
CA GLY A 385 11.00 5.64 6.09
C GLY A 385 10.51 6.16 7.45
N ILE A 386 10.65 5.38 8.52
CA ILE A 386 10.28 5.80 9.87
C ILE A 386 11.21 6.92 10.35
N ILE A 387 12.54 6.78 10.19
CA ILE A 387 13.51 7.82 10.57
C ILE A 387 13.19 9.14 9.87
N THR A 388 12.98 9.10 8.57
CA THR A 388 12.75 10.31 7.76
C THR A 388 11.45 11.03 8.12
N HIS A 389 10.40 10.28 8.51
CA HIS A 389 9.07 10.86 8.75
C HIS A 389 8.73 11.01 10.23
N THR A 390 9.57 10.53 11.16
CA THR A 390 9.42 10.86 12.57
C THR A 390 9.64 12.36 12.76
N LYS A 391 8.69 13.03 13.40
CA LYS A 391 8.69 14.47 13.59
C LYS A 391 9.49 14.86 14.84
N PRO A 392 9.77 16.17 15.04
CA PRO A 392 10.52 16.65 16.22
C PRO A 392 9.87 16.31 17.56
N ASP A 393 8.57 16.06 17.61
CA ASP A 393 7.84 15.61 18.80
C ASP A 393 8.06 14.13 19.15
N GLY A 394 8.89 13.41 18.37
CA GLY A 394 9.20 11.99 18.56
C GLY A 394 8.12 11.05 18.03
N LYS A 395 7.18 11.54 17.25
CA LYS A 395 6.09 10.73 16.72
C LYS A 395 6.16 10.58 15.21
N LEU A 396 5.62 9.47 14.74
CA LEU A 396 5.26 9.24 13.35
C LEU A 396 3.78 9.54 13.17
N HIS A 397 3.44 10.60 12.44
CA HIS A 397 2.07 10.95 12.13
C HIS A 397 1.59 10.09 10.95
N VAL A 398 0.70 9.12 11.24
CA VAL A 398 0.29 8.09 10.29
C VAL A 398 -0.72 8.65 9.32
N ARG A 399 -0.33 8.77 8.04
CA ARG A 399 -1.20 9.29 6.98
C ARG A 399 -2.00 8.18 6.32
N LEU A 400 -3.29 8.10 6.63
CA LEU A 400 -4.25 7.17 6.05
C LEU A 400 -5.11 7.87 5.01
N LEU A 401 -5.24 7.28 3.82
CA LEU A 401 -5.92 7.86 2.66
C LEU A 401 -7.04 6.94 2.17
N GLN A 402 -8.25 7.47 2.03
CA GLN A 402 -9.45 6.72 1.61
C GLN A 402 -9.58 6.58 0.08
N HIS A 403 -8.98 7.49 -0.69
CA HIS A 403 -9.23 7.70 -2.12
C HIS A 403 -8.23 7.02 -3.06
N ARG A 404 -7.21 6.31 -2.55
CA ARG A 404 -6.16 5.73 -3.39
C ARG A 404 -6.45 4.33 -3.92
N THR A 405 -7.37 3.61 -3.30
CA THR A 405 -7.78 2.26 -3.74
C THR A 405 -9.12 2.31 -4.46
N ALA A 406 -9.41 1.39 -5.37
CA ALA A 406 -10.71 1.34 -6.02
C ALA A 406 -11.83 0.90 -5.06
N THR A 407 -11.50 0.12 -4.03
CA THR A 407 -12.44 -0.46 -3.08
C THR A 407 -12.75 0.42 -1.87
N GLY A 408 -12.06 1.54 -1.68
CA GLY A 408 -12.19 2.40 -0.49
C GLY A 408 -11.36 1.95 0.71
N ARG A 409 -10.62 0.83 0.59
CA ARG A 409 -9.67 0.41 1.63
C ARG A 409 -8.65 1.50 1.89
N PHE A 410 -8.31 1.74 3.15
CA PHE A 410 -7.26 2.68 3.50
C PHE A 410 -5.92 2.31 2.85
N SER A 411 -5.21 3.31 2.38
CA SER A 411 -3.81 3.20 1.99
C SER A 411 -2.96 4.13 2.84
N GLY A 412 -1.74 3.72 3.14
CA GLY A 412 -0.79 4.56 3.88
C GLY A 412 0.13 5.33 2.94
N ALA A 413 0.61 6.46 3.41
CA ALA A 413 1.65 7.24 2.75
C ALA A 413 2.62 7.81 3.79
N ASP A 414 3.86 7.97 3.40
CA ASP A 414 4.91 8.74 4.06
C ASP A 414 5.15 8.41 5.57
N PRO A 415 5.54 7.18 5.93
CA PRO A 415 5.67 5.96 5.15
C PRO A 415 4.36 5.17 5.07
N ASN A 416 4.30 4.16 4.18
CA ASN A 416 3.10 3.34 4.08
C ASN A 416 2.99 2.33 5.22
N MET A 417 2.34 2.71 6.31
CA MET A 417 2.13 1.88 7.50
C MET A 417 1.19 0.69 7.28
N GLN A 418 0.42 0.65 6.17
CA GLN A 418 -0.42 -0.49 5.81
C GLN A 418 0.39 -1.74 5.41
N ASN A 419 1.64 -1.56 5.01
CA ASN A 419 2.52 -2.65 4.60
C ASN A 419 3.46 -3.13 5.70
N MET A 420 3.23 -2.74 6.96
CA MET A 420 4.07 -3.17 8.08
C MET A 420 4.18 -4.69 8.14
N PRO A 421 5.40 -5.23 8.28
CA PRO A 421 5.63 -6.65 8.30
C PRO A 421 4.93 -7.35 9.46
N ARG A 422 4.37 -8.50 9.18
CA ARG A 422 3.74 -9.36 10.19
C ARG A 422 4.79 -10.26 10.83
N GLY A 423 4.73 -10.40 12.16
CA GLY A 423 5.54 -11.37 12.92
C GLY A 423 6.98 -10.96 13.21
N GLY A 424 7.71 -11.85 13.89
CA GLY A 424 9.04 -11.57 14.46
C GLY A 424 10.22 -11.58 13.48
N THR A 425 10.00 -11.93 12.19
CA THR A 425 11.09 -11.99 11.19
C THR A 425 11.73 -10.61 10.95
N PHE A 426 10.96 -9.56 11.23
CA PHE A 426 11.39 -8.16 11.16
C PHE A 426 10.69 -7.39 12.27
N PRO A 427 11.35 -7.24 13.43
CA PRO A 427 10.72 -6.70 14.64
C PRO A 427 10.55 -5.17 14.63
N VAL A 428 10.41 -4.55 13.47
CA VAL A 428 10.26 -3.08 13.36
C VAL A 428 9.03 -2.55 14.11
N LYS A 429 8.00 -3.36 14.34
CA LYS A 429 6.87 -2.99 15.20
C LYS A 429 7.27 -2.75 16.67
N LYS A 430 8.42 -3.25 17.12
CA LYS A 430 8.93 -3.00 18.50
C LYS A 430 9.27 -1.55 18.78
N VAL A 431 9.52 -0.76 17.74
CA VAL A 431 9.89 0.65 17.90
C VAL A 431 8.69 1.55 18.22
N PHE A 432 7.47 1.05 18.02
CA PHE A 432 6.24 1.79 18.30
C PHE A 432 5.77 1.50 19.73
N VAL A 433 5.80 2.53 20.57
CA VAL A 433 5.53 2.47 22.00
C VAL A 433 4.47 3.50 22.40
N SER A 434 3.98 3.39 23.63
CA SER A 434 3.10 4.43 24.20
C SER A 434 3.86 5.73 24.42
N ARG A 435 3.17 6.88 24.27
CA ARG A 435 3.69 8.21 24.63
C ARG A 435 3.81 8.43 26.14
N TRP A 436 3.17 7.59 26.94
CA TRP A 436 3.19 7.69 28.39
C TRP A 436 4.12 6.65 29.02
N ASP A 437 4.84 7.06 30.05
CA ASP A 437 5.61 6.11 30.88
C ASP A 437 4.64 5.10 31.50
N GLY A 438 4.96 3.82 31.42
CA GLY A 438 4.07 2.73 31.85
C GLY A 438 2.80 2.52 31.00
N GLY A 439 2.59 3.32 29.96
CA GLY A 439 1.51 3.12 29.00
C GLY A 439 1.69 1.86 28.16
N LYS A 440 0.69 1.51 27.38
CA LYS A 440 0.67 0.29 26.55
C LYS A 440 0.21 0.58 25.12
N VAL A 441 0.49 -0.35 24.22
CA VAL A 441 -0.08 -0.37 22.88
C VAL A 441 -1.07 -1.52 22.81
N LEU A 442 -2.32 -1.23 22.43
CA LEU A 442 -3.37 -2.21 22.19
C LEU A 442 -3.64 -2.31 20.69
N GLU A 443 -3.63 -3.52 20.15
CA GLU A 443 -4.07 -3.82 18.77
C GLU A 443 -5.37 -4.62 18.84
N ALA A 444 -6.44 -4.09 18.24
CA ALA A 444 -7.74 -4.76 18.10
C ALA A 444 -7.91 -5.16 16.62
N ASP A 445 -7.97 -6.46 16.33
CA ASP A 445 -8.00 -7.05 14.99
C ASP A 445 -9.29 -7.83 14.75
N PHE A 446 -9.92 -7.65 13.61
CA PHE A 446 -11.12 -8.40 13.29
C PHE A 446 -10.82 -9.87 13.00
N ALA A 447 -11.51 -10.75 13.68
CA ALA A 447 -11.43 -12.19 13.43
C ALA A 447 -12.03 -12.55 12.06
N GLN A 448 -11.20 -12.88 11.07
CA GLN A 448 -11.60 -13.39 9.74
C GLN A 448 -12.65 -12.51 9.02
N LEU A 449 -12.52 -11.19 9.08
CA LEU A 449 -13.55 -10.24 8.61
C LEU A 449 -14.03 -10.51 7.18
N GLU A 450 -13.10 -10.64 6.21
CA GLU A 450 -13.47 -10.83 4.80
C GLU A 450 -14.22 -12.15 4.56
N PHE A 451 -13.89 -13.23 5.29
CA PHE A 451 -14.62 -14.50 5.19
C PHE A 451 -16.05 -14.36 5.77
N ARG A 452 -16.19 -13.69 6.92
CA ARG A 452 -17.49 -13.41 7.55
C ARG A 452 -18.37 -12.53 6.66
N VAL A 453 -17.81 -11.48 6.08
CA VAL A 453 -18.52 -10.62 5.11
C VAL A 453 -18.90 -11.41 3.85
N SER A 454 -18.05 -12.30 3.37
CA SER A 454 -18.38 -13.17 2.24
C SER A 454 -19.51 -14.15 2.56
N ALA A 455 -19.53 -14.72 3.76
CA ALA A 455 -20.62 -15.58 4.24
C ALA A 455 -21.95 -14.79 4.27
N TYR A 456 -21.92 -13.55 4.78
CA TYR A 456 -23.06 -12.65 4.77
C TYR A 456 -23.54 -12.31 3.35
N LEU A 457 -22.66 -11.86 2.46
CA LEU A 457 -23.04 -11.44 1.11
C LEU A 457 -23.56 -12.60 0.25
N SER A 458 -22.99 -13.78 0.41
CA SER A 458 -23.38 -14.97 -0.33
C SER A 458 -24.60 -15.67 0.24
N GLN A 459 -24.91 -15.47 1.54
CA GLN A 459 -25.87 -16.25 2.34
C GLN A 459 -25.59 -17.76 2.27
N ASP A 460 -24.31 -18.13 2.29
CA ASP A 460 -23.88 -19.53 2.29
C ASP A 460 -24.11 -20.14 3.68
N GLY A 461 -25.01 -21.12 3.77
CA GLY A 461 -25.41 -21.72 5.05
C GLY A 461 -24.26 -22.38 5.80
N VAL A 462 -23.35 -23.07 5.08
CA VAL A 462 -22.16 -23.71 5.68
C VAL A 462 -21.20 -22.65 6.22
N ALA A 463 -20.91 -21.63 5.41
CA ALA A 463 -20.03 -20.56 5.84
C ALA A 463 -20.58 -19.78 7.06
N ILE A 464 -21.89 -19.49 7.08
CA ILE A 464 -22.56 -18.82 8.22
C ILE A 464 -22.49 -19.70 9.48
N GLU A 465 -22.78 -21.01 9.37
CA GLU A 465 -22.68 -21.94 10.48
C GLU A 465 -21.27 -21.99 11.06
N GLU A 466 -20.27 -22.10 10.20
CA GLU A 466 -18.86 -22.18 10.60
C GLU A 466 -18.36 -20.92 11.32
N VAL A 467 -18.64 -19.74 10.79
CA VAL A 467 -18.24 -18.49 11.46
C VAL A 467 -19.03 -18.25 12.76
N THR A 468 -20.21 -18.85 12.90
CA THR A 468 -21.03 -18.76 14.13
C THR A 468 -20.50 -19.72 15.20
N THR A 469 -20.02 -20.89 14.80
CA THR A 469 -19.49 -21.90 15.73
C THR A 469 -18.01 -21.71 16.07
N GLY A 470 -17.34 -20.71 15.49
CA GLY A 470 -15.93 -20.42 15.73
C GLY A 470 -14.96 -21.33 14.95
N PHE A 471 -15.39 -21.88 13.82
CA PHE A 471 -14.55 -22.72 12.95
C PHE A 471 -13.38 -21.93 12.37
N ASP A 472 -12.18 -22.47 12.52
CA ASP A 472 -10.96 -21.87 11.94
C ASP A 472 -10.75 -22.33 10.50
N VAL A 473 -11.23 -21.54 9.55
CA VAL A 473 -11.11 -21.82 8.11
C VAL A 473 -9.63 -21.90 7.65
N HIS A 474 -8.72 -21.18 8.30
CA HIS A 474 -7.30 -21.21 7.93
C HIS A 474 -6.62 -22.51 8.38
N SER A 475 -6.94 -23.03 9.56
CA SER A 475 -6.49 -24.33 10.02
C SER A 475 -7.08 -25.45 9.15
N TYR A 476 -8.34 -25.34 8.74
CA TYR A 476 -8.93 -26.28 7.78
C TYR A 476 -8.20 -26.25 6.44
N THR A 477 -7.93 -25.08 5.89
CA THR A 477 -7.16 -24.91 4.64
C THR A 477 -5.77 -25.54 4.73
N SER A 478 -5.06 -25.25 5.83
CA SER A 478 -3.74 -25.84 6.13
C SER A 478 -3.79 -27.37 6.13
N LYS A 479 -4.79 -27.93 6.81
CA LYS A 479 -4.98 -29.39 6.89
C LYS A 479 -5.23 -30.00 5.51
N VAL A 480 -6.18 -29.47 4.74
CA VAL A 480 -6.53 -30.04 3.41
C VAL A 480 -5.33 -30.01 2.45
N ILE A 481 -4.58 -28.91 2.39
CA ILE A 481 -3.41 -28.80 1.52
C ILE A 481 -2.27 -29.74 2.00
N THR A 482 -2.09 -29.86 3.31
CA THR A 482 -1.09 -30.78 3.90
C THR A 482 -1.43 -32.24 3.63
N ASP A 483 -2.70 -32.64 3.82
CA ASP A 483 -3.20 -33.98 3.56
C ASP A 483 -3.08 -34.36 2.06
N ALA A 484 -3.17 -33.37 1.17
CA ALA A 484 -2.92 -33.53 -0.26
C ALA A 484 -1.43 -33.58 -0.64
N GLY A 485 -0.53 -33.66 0.34
CA GLY A 485 0.91 -33.89 0.16
C GLY A 485 1.78 -32.62 0.10
N GLN A 486 1.25 -31.45 0.44
CA GLN A 486 2.02 -30.21 0.53
C GLN A 486 1.95 -29.64 1.95
N PRO A 487 2.99 -29.86 2.80
CA PRO A 487 3.03 -29.31 4.15
C PRO A 487 2.83 -27.79 4.13
N THR A 488 1.78 -27.32 4.79
CA THR A 488 1.37 -25.92 4.76
C THR A 488 1.03 -25.46 6.17
N SER A 489 1.70 -24.43 6.67
CA SER A 489 1.36 -23.85 7.98
C SER A 489 0.01 -23.10 7.94
N ARG A 490 -0.62 -22.90 9.11
CA ARG A 490 -1.83 -22.06 9.22
C ARG A 490 -1.60 -20.63 8.65
N GLN A 491 -0.40 -20.09 8.84
CA GLN A 491 -0.05 -18.76 8.35
C GLN A 491 0.05 -18.74 6.82
N ASP A 492 0.66 -19.74 6.21
CA ASP A 492 0.75 -19.86 4.74
C ASP A 492 -0.63 -20.14 4.13
N ALA A 493 -1.47 -20.91 4.83
CA ALA A 493 -2.82 -21.23 4.41
C ALA A 493 -3.74 -20.01 4.27
N LYS A 494 -3.47 -18.90 4.97
CA LYS A 494 -4.28 -17.66 4.84
C LYS A 494 -4.40 -17.19 3.39
N ALA A 495 -3.30 -17.17 2.64
CA ALA A 495 -3.30 -16.75 1.24
C ALA A 495 -4.13 -17.71 0.36
N HIS A 496 -4.11 -19.01 0.65
CA HIS A 496 -4.87 -20.02 -0.08
C HIS A 496 -6.37 -19.96 0.25
N THR A 497 -6.73 -19.67 1.49
CA THR A 497 -8.13 -19.50 1.91
C THR A 497 -8.82 -18.36 1.13
N PHE A 498 -8.16 -17.22 0.98
CA PHE A 498 -8.74 -16.07 0.29
C PHE A 498 -8.77 -16.21 -1.23
N ALA A 499 -7.85 -16.96 -1.82
CA ALA A 499 -7.79 -17.10 -3.28
C ALA A 499 -9.09 -17.66 -3.92
N PRO A 500 -9.68 -18.79 -3.46
CA PRO A 500 -10.94 -19.28 -3.99
C PRO A 500 -12.14 -18.41 -3.58
N LEU A 501 -12.07 -17.73 -2.40
CA LEU A 501 -13.08 -16.75 -1.99
C LEU A 501 -13.26 -15.66 -3.04
N TYR A 502 -12.18 -15.24 -3.68
CA TYR A 502 -12.18 -14.29 -4.80
C TYR A 502 -12.25 -14.96 -6.18
N GLY A 503 -12.59 -16.26 -6.22
CA GLY A 503 -12.87 -17.01 -7.43
C GLY A 503 -11.66 -17.56 -8.17
N ALA A 504 -10.52 -17.72 -7.51
CA ALA A 504 -9.42 -18.50 -8.08
C ALA A 504 -9.84 -19.97 -8.26
N THR A 505 -9.42 -20.57 -9.37
CA THR A 505 -9.82 -21.93 -9.79
C THR A 505 -8.70 -22.96 -9.66
N GLY A 506 -7.63 -22.65 -8.99
CA GLY A 506 -6.45 -23.53 -8.91
C GLY A 506 -5.59 -23.60 -10.17
N PHE A 507 -6.00 -22.96 -11.28
CA PHE A 507 -5.22 -22.93 -12.52
C PHE A 507 -3.83 -22.28 -12.29
N GLY A 508 -2.77 -23.00 -12.65
CA GLY A 508 -1.40 -22.53 -12.45
C GLY A 508 -0.89 -22.66 -11.01
N ARG A 509 -1.60 -23.43 -10.17
CA ARG A 509 -1.23 -23.76 -8.79
C ARG A 509 -0.67 -25.19 -8.67
N THR A 510 -0.17 -25.54 -7.50
CA THR A 510 0.21 -26.93 -7.22
C THR A 510 -1.02 -27.86 -7.26
N LYS A 511 -0.80 -29.16 -7.39
CA LYS A 511 -1.89 -30.14 -7.36
C LYS A 511 -2.67 -30.07 -6.04
N ALA A 512 -1.99 -29.97 -4.90
CA ALA A 512 -2.61 -29.87 -3.59
C ALA A 512 -3.44 -28.59 -3.42
N GLU A 513 -2.91 -27.45 -3.86
CA GLU A 513 -3.65 -26.19 -3.85
C GLU A 513 -4.89 -26.23 -4.76
N ALA A 514 -4.77 -26.80 -5.96
CA ALA A 514 -5.89 -26.95 -6.90
C ALA A 514 -6.97 -27.89 -6.33
N GLU A 515 -6.59 -28.95 -5.64
CA GLU A 515 -7.51 -29.86 -4.94
C GLU A 515 -8.25 -29.12 -3.81
N TYR A 516 -7.56 -28.34 -3.00
CA TYR A 516 -8.21 -27.49 -2.00
C TYR A 516 -9.22 -26.53 -2.63
N TYR A 517 -8.89 -25.89 -3.76
CA TYR A 517 -9.81 -24.95 -4.41
C TYR A 517 -11.08 -25.64 -4.95
N THR A 518 -10.94 -26.90 -5.35
CA THR A 518 -12.10 -27.72 -5.73
C THR A 518 -12.95 -28.02 -4.50
N HIS A 519 -12.35 -28.49 -3.41
CA HIS A 519 -13.05 -28.73 -2.15
C HIS A 519 -13.70 -27.48 -1.59
N PHE A 520 -13.06 -26.33 -1.65
CA PHE A 520 -13.66 -25.05 -1.26
C PHE A 520 -14.95 -24.76 -2.05
N THR A 521 -14.89 -24.94 -3.36
CA THR A 521 -16.03 -24.67 -4.25
C THR A 521 -17.17 -25.67 -4.04
N GLU A 522 -16.87 -26.90 -3.69
CA GLU A 522 -17.85 -27.95 -3.36
C GLU A 522 -18.47 -27.73 -1.99
N LYS A 523 -17.69 -27.29 -1.02
CA LYS A 523 -18.12 -27.02 0.35
C LYS A 523 -19.03 -25.78 0.42
N TYR A 524 -18.62 -24.67 -0.18
CA TYR A 524 -19.34 -23.38 -0.11
C TYR A 524 -20.13 -23.09 -1.38
N GLN A 525 -21.21 -23.84 -1.58
CA GLN A 525 -22.06 -23.75 -2.78
C GLN A 525 -22.79 -22.40 -2.90
N GLY A 526 -23.12 -21.77 -1.76
CA GLY A 526 -23.73 -20.45 -1.71
C GLY A 526 -22.81 -19.37 -2.25
N ILE A 527 -21.50 -19.40 -1.87
CA ILE A 527 -20.48 -18.49 -2.38
C ILE A 527 -20.32 -18.67 -3.90
N LYS A 528 -20.24 -19.91 -4.37
CA LYS A 528 -20.17 -20.21 -5.82
C LYS A 528 -21.37 -19.65 -6.58
N SER A 529 -22.57 -19.88 -6.06
CA SER A 529 -23.83 -19.40 -6.66
C SER A 529 -23.90 -17.87 -6.65
N TRP A 530 -23.48 -17.23 -5.58
CA TRP A 530 -23.39 -15.78 -5.46
C TRP A 530 -22.42 -15.18 -6.50
N HIS A 531 -21.24 -15.77 -6.69
CA HIS A 531 -20.32 -15.36 -7.75
C HIS A 531 -20.97 -15.43 -9.16
N GLY A 532 -21.80 -16.43 -9.40
CA GLY A 532 -22.58 -16.52 -10.63
C GLY A 532 -23.63 -15.42 -10.77
N ARG A 533 -24.32 -15.05 -9.68
CA ARG A 533 -25.27 -13.94 -9.67
C ARG A 533 -24.58 -12.60 -9.93
N LEU A 534 -23.47 -12.30 -9.26
CA LEU A 534 -22.68 -11.09 -9.48
C LEU A 534 -22.26 -10.94 -10.95
N ALA A 535 -21.75 -12.03 -11.56
CA ALA A 535 -21.35 -12.01 -12.95
C ALA A 535 -22.53 -11.72 -13.92
N LYS A 536 -23.73 -12.22 -13.62
CA LYS A 536 -24.94 -11.93 -14.39
C LYS A 536 -25.40 -10.48 -14.18
N GLU A 537 -25.39 -10.00 -12.95
CA GLU A 537 -25.75 -8.63 -12.58
C GLU A 537 -24.88 -7.61 -13.31
N VAL A 538 -23.57 -7.78 -13.25
CA VAL A 538 -22.63 -6.84 -13.89
C VAL A 538 -22.80 -6.84 -15.42
N ILE A 539 -23.04 -7.99 -16.03
CA ILE A 539 -23.30 -8.05 -17.50
C ILE A 539 -24.59 -7.32 -17.88
N SER A 540 -25.63 -7.40 -17.03
CA SER A 540 -26.92 -6.77 -17.32
C SER A 540 -26.99 -5.30 -16.96
N THR A 541 -26.30 -4.87 -15.90
CA THR A 541 -26.41 -3.52 -15.33
C THR A 541 -25.14 -2.68 -15.49
N GLY A 542 -23.99 -3.30 -15.77
CA GLY A 542 -22.68 -2.66 -15.79
C GLY A 542 -22.13 -2.32 -14.41
N LYS A 543 -22.82 -2.66 -13.31
CA LYS A 543 -22.44 -2.25 -11.96
C LYS A 543 -22.76 -3.28 -10.89
N ILE A 544 -22.12 -3.11 -9.72
CA ILE A 544 -22.40 -3.80 -8.46
C ILE A 544 -22.67 -2.76 -7.39
N THR A 545 -23.62 -3.01 -6.51
CA THR A 545 -23.89 -2.19 -5.32
C THR A 545 -23.69 -3.03 -4.05
N THR A 546 -22.95 -2.50 -3.08
CA THR A 546 -22.74 -3.13 -1.78
C THR A 546 -23.92 -2.81 -0.84
N PRO A 547 -24.05 -3.51 0.30
CA PRO A 547 -25.10 -3.20 1.29
C PRO A 547 -25.03 -1.78 1.86
N SER A 548 -23.84 -1.16 1.88
CA SER A 548 -23.65 0.25 2.28
C SER A 548 -24.12 1.27 1.25
N GLY A 549 -24.51 0.82 0.05
CA GLY A 549 -24.86 1.68 -1.10
C GLY A 549 -23.69 2.01 -2.01
N ARG A 550 -22.45 1.66 -1.65
CA ARG A 550 -21.25 1.90 -2.50
C ARG A 550 -21.38 1.15 -3.82
N GLN A 551 -21.02 1.80 -4.91
CA GLN A 551 -21.16 1.25 -6.26
C GLN A 551 -19.80 1.05 -6.94
N PHE A 552 -19.73 0.04 -7.80
CA PHE A 552 -18.59 -0.24 -8.69
C PHE A 552 -19.11 -0.40 -10.12
N VAL A 553 -18.59 0.39 -11.03
CA VAL A 553 -19.02 0.39 -12.45
C VAL A 553 -17.98 -0.32 -13.30
N PHE A 554 -18.43 -1.14 -14.24
CA PHE A 554 -17.62 -1.92 -15.16
C PHE A 554 -18.05 -1.63 -16.61
N PRO A 555 -17.65 -0.49 -17.19
CA PRO A 555 -18.17 -0.04 -18.50
C PRO A 555 -17.82 -1.00 -19.64
N ASP A 556 -16.69 -1.69 -19.57
CA ASP A 556 -16.16 -2.58 -20.62
C ASP A 556 -16.39 -4.07 -20.31
N VAL A 557 -17.38 -4.38 -19.45
CA VAL A 557 -17.65 -5.77 -19.11
C VAL A 557 -18.18 -6.55 -20.30
N ARG A 558 -17.57 -7.70 -20.59
CA ARG A 558 -17.96 -8.57 -21.70
C ARG A 558 -17.68 -10.03 -21.40
N ARG A 559 -18.35 -10.94 -22.10
CA ARG A 559 -18.00 -12.36 -22.11
C ARG A 559 -17.07 -12.66 -23.29
N ASN A 560 -16.03 -13.44 -23.01
CA ASN A 560 -15.19 -13.97 -24.08
C ASN A 560 -15.87 -15.18 -24.77
N ALA A 561 -15.24 -15.69 -25.83
CA ALA A 561 -15.74 -16.87 -26.60
C ALA A 561 -15.91 -18.13 -25.70
N PHE A 562 -15.25 -18.22 -24.57
CA PHE A 562 -15.37 -19.34 -23.62
C PHE A 562 -16.35 -19.05 -22.48
N GLY A 563 -17.17 -18.00 -22.58
CA GLY A 563 -18.18 -17.63 -21.59
C GLY A 563 -17.61 -16.98 -20.31
N LYS A 564 -16.29 -16.75 -20.20
CA LYS A 564 -15.68 -16.04 -19.08
C LYS A 564 -15.97 -14.56 -19.15
N VAL A 565 -16.34 -13.99 -18.01
CA VAL A 565 -16.61 -12.55 -17.84
C VAL A 565 -15.27 -11.82 -17.61
N SER A 566 -15.08 -10.68 -18.30
CA SER A 566 -13.95 -9.78 -18.01
C SER A 566 -14.05 -9.24 -16.58
N HIS A 567 -12.96 -8.75 -16.00
CA HIS A 567 -12.90 -8.25 -14.63
C HIS A 567 -13.36 -9.24 -13.53
N PHE A 568 -13.36 -10.52 -13.85
CA PHE A 568 -13.90 -11.60 -13.02
C PHE A 568 -13.43 -11.57 -11.55
N THR A 569 -12.15 -11.32 -11.29
CA THR A 569 -11.61 -11.23 -9.93
C THR A 569 -12.11 -9.97 -9.21
N GLN A 570 -12.16 -8.83 -9.90
CA GLN A 570 -12.63 -7.56 -9.34
C GLN A 570 -14.12 -7.63 -8.99
N ILE A 571 -14.95 -8.21 -9.88
CA ILE A 571 -16.39 -8.40 -9.66
C ILE A 571 -16.67 -9.15 -8.36
N LYS A 572 -15.84 -10.12 -8.00
CA LYS A 572 -16.00 -10.93 -6.77
C LYS A 572 -15.34 -10.32 -5.55
N ASN A 573 -14.18 -9.69 -5.74
CA ASN A 573 -13.40 -9.12 -4.64
C ASN A 573 -13.96 -7.78 -4.14
N TYR A 574 -14.35 -6.89 -5.06
CA TYR A 574 -14.73 -5.52 -4.69
C TYR A 574 -15.86 -5.46 -3.66
N PRO A 575 -16.99 -6.18 -3.80
CA PRO A 575 -18.05 -6.11 -2.80
C PRO A 575 -17.63 -6.64 -1.42
N VAL A 576 -16.82 -7.71 -1.36
CA VAL A 576 -16.32 -8.25 -0.09
C VAL A 576 -15.34 -7.29 0.56
N GLN A 577 -14.29 -6.92 -0.16
CA GLN A 577 -13.23 -6.07 0.37
C GLN A 577 -13.73 -4.68 0.75
N SER A 578 -14.61 -4.11 -0.07
CA SER A 578 -15.16 -2.79 0.20
C SER A 578 -16.07 -2.81 1.43
N PHE A 579 -17.05 -3.68 1.48
CA PHE A 579 -18.00 -3.72 2.61
C PHE A 579 -17.27 -4.06 3.92
N ALA A 580 -16.28 -4.96 3.88
CA ALA A 580 -15.45 -5.29 5.04
C ALA A 580 -14.59 -4.11 5.49
N THR A 581 -13.71 -3.62 4.61
CA THR A 581 -12.60 -2.75 5.02
C THR A 581 -12.78 -1.26 4.68
N ALA A 582 -13.77 -0.90 3.86
CA ALA A 582 -14.07 0.50 3.55
C ALA A 582 -15.39 0.99 4.16
N ASP A 583 -16.21 0.08 4.70
CA ASP A 583 -17.49 0.45 5.32
C ASP A 583 -17.55 -0.03 6.78
N ILE A 584 -17.38 -1.33 7.09
CA ILE A 584 -17.46 -1.86 8.47
C ILE A 584 -16.28 -1.37 9.33
N VAL A 585 -15.03 -1.55 8.88
CA VAL A 585 -13.86 -1.10 9.67
C VAL A 585 -13.91 0.40 9.97
N PRO A 586 -14.18 1.31 9.01
CA PRO A 586 -14.33 2.72 9.28
C PRO A 586 -15.47 3.07 10.24
N LEU A 587 -16.59 2.39 10.13
CA LEU A 587 -17.73 2.60 11.06
C LEU A 587 -17.32 2.27 12.50
N ILE A 588 -16.63 1.15 12.70
CA ILE A 588 -16.16 0.73 14.01
C ILE A 588 -15.01 1.62 14.51
N LEU A 589 -14.18 2.11 13.62
CA LEU A 589 -13.12 3.09 13.95
C LEU A 589 -13.71 4.38 14.53
N ILE A 590 -14.76 4.92 13.91
CA ILE A 590 -15.50 6.09 14.42
C ILE A 590 -16.10 5.76 15.81
N GLN A 591 -16.72 4.59 15.98
CA GLN A 591 -17.31 4.21 17.26
C GLN A 591 -16.28 4.14 18.38
N ILE A 592 -15.11 3.53 18.11
CA ILE A 592 -14.01 3.47 19.10
C ILE A 592 -13.50 4.88 19.42
N GLU A 593 -13.32 5.73 18.41
CA GLU A 593 -12.90 7.13 18.62
C GLU A 593 -13.87 7.88 19.53
N ASN A 594 -15.18 7.73 19.28
CA ASN A 594 -16.22 8.35 20.10
C ASN A 594 -16.18 7.86 21.56
N GLU A 595 -16.00 6.56 21.80
CA GLU A 595 -15.88 5.99 23.15
C GLU A 595 -14.59 6.43 23.86
N LEU A 596 -13.52 6.66 23.11
CA LEU A 596 -12.25 7.14 23.66
C LEU A 596 -12.23 8.66 23.89
N SER A 597 -13.18 9.44 23.34
CA SER A 597 -13.15 10.91 23.36
C SER A 597 -13.06 11.54 24.75
N ILE A 598 -13.52 10.82 25.78
CA ILE A 598 -13.47 11.25 27.19
C ILE A 598 -12.23 10.72 27.95
N LEU A 599 -11.37 9.95 27.27
CA LEU A 599 -10.16 9.36 27.81
C LEU A 599 -8.91 10.09 27.27
N LYS A 600 -7.76 9.83 27.87
CA LYS A 600 -6.46 10.26 27.34
C LYS A 600 -5.95 9.33 26.25
N SER A 601 -6.32 8.05 26.34
CA SER A 601 -5.99 7.01 25.36
C SER A 601 -6.59 7.35 24.00
N CYS A 602 -5.87 7.10 22.91
CA CYS A 602 -6.28 7.52 21.59
C CYS A 602 -5.88 6.53 20.49
N ILE A 603 -6.59 6.55 19.38
CA ILE A 603 -6.23 5.75 18.19
C ILE A 603 -5.01 6.39 17.53
N VAL A 604 -4.00 5.58 17.20
CA VAL A 604 -2.76 6.04 16.55
C VAL A 604 -2.51 5.44 15.18
N ASN A 605 -3.21 4.35 14.83
CA ASN A 605 -3.10 3.73 13.51
C ASN A 605 -4.31 2.81 13.22
N SER A 606 -4.54 2.53 11.95
CA SER A 606 -5.39 1.43 11.49
C SER A 606 -4.68 0.70 10.35
N VAL A 607 -4.54 -0.62 10.47
CA VAL A 607 -3.83 -1.45 9.46
C VAL A 607 -4.74 -2.56 8.97
N HIS A 608 -5.22 -2.44 7.75
CA HIS A 608 -6.17 -3.35 7.13
C HIS A 608 -7.49 -3.44 7.92
N ASP A 609 -7.63 -4.47 8.74
CA ASP A 609 -8.75 -4.80 9.61
C ASP A 609 -8.38 -4.69 11.10
N SER A 610 -7.23 -4.12 11.43
CA SER A 610 -6.82 -3.85 12.82
C SER A 610 -6.82 -2.35 13.15
N ILE A 611 -7.06 -2.04 14.42
CA ILE A 611 -7.05 -0.69 15.01
C ILE A 611 -6.03 -0.69 16.14
N VAL A 612 -5.15 0.31 16.13
CA VAL A 612 -4.06 0.42 17.12
C VAL A 612 -4.31 1.63 18.01
N ILE A 613 -4.29 1.39 19.33
CA ILE A 613 -4.60 2.38 20.35
C ILE A 613 -3.37 2.56 21.25
N ASP A 614 -3.00 3.80 21.48
CA ASP A 614 -2.04 4.20 22.49
C ASP A 614 -2.78 4.38 23.83
N VAL A 615 -2.45 3.56 24.82
CA VAL A 615 -3.23 3.39 26.05
C VAL A 615 -2.49 4.02 27.24
N HIS A 616 -3.17 4.98 27.88
CA HIS A 616 -2.68 5.59 29.11
C HIS A 616 -2.63 4.54 30.25
N PRO A 617 -1.60 4.55 31.12
CA PRO A 617 -1.43 3.54 32.17
C PRO A 617 -2.65 3.41 33.12
N ASP A 618 -3.32 4.51 33.46
CA ASP A 618 -4.50 4.51 34.35
C ASP A 618 -5.80 4.11 33.62
N GLU A 619 -5.76 3.89 32.31
CA GLU A 619 -6.95 3.65 31.48
C GLU A 619 -6.99 2.26 30.86
N ILE A 620 -6.02 1.39 31.13
CA ILE A 620 -5.90 0.06 30.49
C ILE A 620 -7.23 -0.71 30.58
N GLN A 621 -7.82 -0.80 31.77
CA GLN A 621 -9.08 -1.53 31.97
C GLN A 621 -10.26 -0.83 31.32
N LYS A 622 -10.26 0.50 31.24
CA LYS A 622 -11.31 1.28 30.55
C LYS A 622 -11.27 1.03 29.04
N VAL A 623 -10.09 1.06 28.42
CA VAL A 623 -9.91 0.80 26.99
C VAL A 623 -10.32 -0.64 26.63
N ILE A 624 -9.94 -1.63 27.44
CA ILE A 624 -10.39 -3.01 27.26
C ILE A 624 -11.94 -3.09 27.37
N HIS A 625 -12.55 -2.34 28.29
CA HIS A 625 -14.00 -2.27 28.42
C HIS A 625 -14.65 -1.61 27.20
N VAL A 626 -14.07 -0.56 26.64
CA VAL A 626 -14.53 0.06 25.37
C VAL A 626 -14.57 -0.99 24.26
N ILE A 627 -13.52 -1.78 24.06
CA ILE A 627 -13.54 -2.83 23.03
C ILE A 627 -14.66 -3.87 23.28
N LYS A 628 -14.93 -4.23 24.54
CA LYS A 628 -16.05 -5.12 24.90
C LYS A 628 -17.42 -4.51 24.56
N ILE A 629 -17.62 -3.23 24.84
CA ILE A 629 -18.83 -2.49 24.46
C ILE A 629 -19.01 -2.50 22.95
N VAL A 630 -17.95 -2.16 22.21
CA VAL A 630 -17.97 -2.14 20.75
C VAL A 630 -18.29 -3.53 20.19
N ASN A 631 -17.67 -4.59 20.71
CA ASN A 631 -17.98 -5.97 20.32
C ASN A 631 -19.47 -6.33 20.53
N SER A 632 -20.06 -5.90 21.65
CA SER A 632 -21.45 -6.19 21.96
C SER A 632 -22.47 -5.40 21.13
N SER A 633 -22.10 -4.21 20.66
CA SER A 633 -22.96 -3.28 19.91
C SER A 633 -22.75 -3.31 18.39
N MET A 634 -21.67 -3.92 17.92
CA MET A 634 -21.19 -3.85 16.54
C MET A 634 -22.22 -4.24 15.50
N ILE A 635 -22.92 -5.36 15.71
CA ILE A 635 -23.96 -5.86 14.77
C ILE A 635 -25.10 -4.84 14.67
N ARG A 636 -25.59 -4.36 15.82
CA ARG A 636 -26.65 -3.36 15.85
C ARG A 636 -26.24 -2.06 15.16
N LEU A 637 -24.99 -1.64 15.34
CA LEU A 637 -24.44 -0.46 14.69
C LEU A 637 -24.44 -0.60 13.16
N ILE A 638 -23.96 -1.74 12.65
CA ILE A 638 -23.95 -2.07 11.22
C ILE A 638 -25.38 -2.10 10.65
N GLU A 639 -26.30 -2.75 11.34
CA GLU A 639 -27.70 -2.84 10.92
C GLU A 639 -28.36 -1.46 10.86
N THR A 640 -28.10 -0.62 11.84
CA THR A 640 -28.65 0.74 11.91
C THR A 640 -28.04 1.65 10.81
N GLU A 641 -26.73 1.64 10.66
CA GLU A 641 -26.02 2.51 9.71
C GLU A 641 -26.42 2.21 8.26
N PHE A 642 -26.49 0.92 7.91
CA PHE A 642 -26.73 0.52 6.52
C PHE A 642 -28.18 0.09 6.26
N ASN A 643 -29.05 0.14 7.25
CA ASN A 643 -30.44 -0.30 7.18
C ASN A 643 -30.58 -1.74 6.63
N ILE A 644 -29.82 -2.67 7.17
CA ILE A 644 -29.77 -4.09 6.79
C ILE A 644 -30.01 -5.00 8.00
N LYS A 645 -30.24 -6.30 7.75
CA LYS A 645 -30.08 -7.34 8.77
C LYS A 645 -28.76 -8.05 8.56
N PHE A 646 -27.92 -8.09 9.59
CA PHE A 646 -26.59 -8.68 9.51
C PHE A 646 -26.51 -9.94 10.39
N ASN A 647 -26.62 -11.11 9.78
CA ASN A 647 -26.79 -12.41 10.44
C ASN A 647 -25.48 -13.19 10.67
N VAL A 648 -24.34 -12.49 10.69
CA VAL A 648 -23.03 -13.10 10.89
C VAL A 648 -22.35 -12.43 12.10
N PRO A 649 -21.83 -13.18 13.08
CA PRO A 649 -21.13 -12.59 14.22
C PRO A 649 -19.81 -11.95 13.75
N LEU A 650 -19.47 -10.81 14.33
CA LEU A 650 -18.16 -10.15 14.19
C LEU A 650 -17.51 -10.05 15.57
N LEU A 651 -16.21 -10.08 15.62
CA LEU A 651 -15.42 -10.00 16.84
C LEU A 651 -14.11 -9.25 16.57
N LEU A 652 -13.78 -8.29 17.44
CA LEU A 652 -12.46 -7.72 17.59
C LEU A 652 -11.71 -8.50 18.65
N GLU A 653 -10.71 -9.25 18.24
CA GLU A 653 -9.71 -9.87 19.13
C GLU A 653 -8.68 -8.80 19.50
N SER A 654 -8.31 -8.71 20.77
CA SER A 654 -7.43 -7.65 21.22
C SER A 654 -6.21 -8.16 21.95
N LYS A 655 -5.08 -7.51 21.67
CA LYS A 655 -3.78 -7.78 22.29
C LYS A 655 -3.21 -6.49 22.85
N ILE A 656 -2.53 -6.56 23.96
CA ILE A 656 -1.91 -5.40 24.62
C ILE A 656 -0.46 -5.71 25.03
N GLY A 657 0.43 -4.73 24.91
CA GLY A 657 1.84 -4.89 25.26
C GLY A 657 2.58 -3.56 25.48
N ASP A 658 3.86 -3.64 25.78
CA ASP A 658 4.73 -2.47 25.94
C ASP A 658 5.07 -1.80 24.60
N ASN A 659 4.94 -2.53 23.52
CA ASN A 659 5.12 -2.07 22.15
C ASN A 659 4.16 -2.80 21.22
N TRP A 660 4.12 -2.38 19.97
CA TRP A 660 3.18 -2.94 18.99
C TRP A 660 3.46 -4.40 18.55
N LEU A 661 4.63 -4.96 18.89
CA LEU A 661 4.98 -6.35 18.54
C LEU A 661 4.80 -7.32 19.70
N ASP A 662 5.35 -6.97 20.86
CA ASP A 662 5.37 -7.85 22.03
C ASP A 662 4.08 -7.67 22.85
N THR A 663 3.01 -8.27 22.36
CA THR A 663 1.64 -8.16 22.88
C THR A 663 1.12 -9.50 23.42
N LYS A 664 0.14 -9.43 24.34
CA LYS A 664 -0.57 -10.59 24.90
C LYS A 664 -2.07 -10.42 24.69
N ASP A 665 -2.78 -11.51 24.45
CA ASP A 665 -4.23 -11.52 24.27
C ASP A 665 -4.95 -11.03 25.53
N VAL A 666 -6.01 -10.23 25.34
CA VAL A 666 -6.86 -9.69 26.41
C VAL A 666 -8.37 -9.82 26.15
N ILE A 667 -8.78 -10.03 24.89
CA ILE A 667 -10.13 -10.34 24.43
C ILE A 667 -10.05 -11.39 23.33
#